data_0fe70163fbb1b46f667f64826f380491
#
_entry.id   0fe70163fbb1b46f667f64826f380491
#
_cell.length_a   1.000
_cell.length_b   1.000
_cell.length_c   1.000
_cell.angle_alpha   90.00
_cell.angle_beta   90.00
_cell.angle_gamma   90.00
#
_symmetry.space_group_name_H-M   'P 1'
#
loop_
_entity.id
_entity.type
_entity.pdbx_description
1 polymer ?
#
loop_
_entity_poly.entity_id
_entity_poly.type
_entity_poly.pdbx_seq_one_letter_code
_entity_poly.pdbx_strand_id
1 'polypeptide(L)'
;MSPNSTNGSQSNLTSQDRRSFLQVGGTLPIVGLNGVLPELDDEADDQQVGGEEPYVVASPDGRLRIVVRVESTLTGARARGRPSYEVSYDGDRIIAESGLGLAFRDMTPMDRNFTVVDIKRSTVDERWEPAWGATNEIRDHHRELQLTLEESGPSARRLVLVFRAFNDGLGLRYRLPEQPSFERFVITDERTEFRFTDDHTTWWTSPNYDSYQSLYDETPLSEVHGANTPVTMRASGVDGDALYLSLHEANLHDYAGMTIRRAADQPPSFESDLVPLPDGTKVKADAPHQSPWRTITVGRSAGDLIESNLLVNLNPPRKIEDPEWIEPDTYMGIWWEIHTGKSTWAPGPDLGATTENMKRYIDFASDHDIPMVLAEGWNEGWGTGNRTVDGAVGEATPIPFSYLYSYRQDFTESTDQFDLEGIVEYGKERGVDFVAHAETAGHIDNFENQMHEAFRLYQELGIPAVKTGYAYASATNEYPVPEHHHHDQYMVNHYQRVVEAAADHEIMLNVHEPIKPTGKRRTWPNLMTGEGVRGMEFNAWSEGNPPGHTVTLPFTRMLAGPVDYTPGIFNITYNENYPDEADGEDPRVNTTLAHQLALYPILFSGLQMAADLPQHYEGEEAFEFIEHVPAAWDETRVIDGEIARYASVARRSGEEWYVGTATDASPRVVEVPLDFLDADREYDAYIYRDAPETDVETNPTAVEIERRVTTAAETIEAGMAGAGGYAIRLVPRDDGQDDEPRGPPEETPSTLADGRQSE
;
A
#
# COMPACT_ATOMS: atom_id res chain seq x y z
N MET A 1 59.17 -14.24 -12.37
CA MET A 1 60.27 -13.81 -11.49
C MET A 1 59.65 -12.96 -10.41
N SER A 2 59.37 -13.56 -9.28
CA SER A 2 59.23 -12.83 -7.98
C SER A 2 60.65 -12.53 -7.48
N PRO A 3 60.87 -11.64 -6.44
CA PRO A 3 60.13 -11.63 -5.19
C PRO A 3 60.06 -10.27 -4.40
N ASN A 4 59.31 -10.34 -3.30
CA ASN A 4 59.50 -9.78 -1.95
C ASN A 4 59.10 -8.34 -1.68
N SER A 5 58.19 -8.15 -0.81
CA SER A 5 58.02 -8.18 0.69
C SER A 5 58.21 -6.76 1.27
N THR A 6 57.32 -6.27 2.10
CA THR A 6 57.27 -6.37 3.57
C THR A 6 56.14 -5.57 4.19
N ASN A 7 55.47 -6.16 5.16
CA ASN A 7 54.99 -5.65 6.47
C ASN A 7 54.35 -4.27 6.56
N GLY A 8 53.24 -4.04 7.15
CA GLY A 8 52.53 -4.68 8.30
C GLY A 8 52.01 -3.61 9.20
N SER A 9 50.74 -3.68 9.53
CA SER A 9 50.31 -3.41 10.90
C SER A 9 48.80 -3.73 11.00
N GLN A 10 48.52 -4.82 11.63
CA GLN A 10 47.23 -5.13 12.19
C GLN A 10 46.98 -4.19 13.37
N SER A 11 45.87 -3.49 13.39
CA SER A 11 45.30 -2.99 14.61
C SER A 11 44.00 -3.77 14.87
N ASN A 12 44.10 -4.69 15.81
CA ASN A 12 42.97 -5.31 16.49
C ASN A 12 42.06 -4.24 17.08
N LEU A 13 40.86 -4.14 16.60
CA LEU A 13 39.75 -3.56 17.36
C LEU A 13 38.89 -4.71 17.89
N THR A 14 38.98 -4.87 19.17
CA THR A 14 38.32 -5.85 20.02
C THR A 14 36.81 -5.63 20.00
N SER A 15 36.11 -6.74 19.80
CA SER A 15 34.67 -6.91 20.07
C SER A 15 34.34 -6.61 21.53
N GLN A 16 33.85 -5.44 21.84
CA GLN A 16 33.12 -5.11 23.07
C GLN A 16 32.38 -3.78 22.85
N ASP A 17 31.14 -3.89 22.34
CA ASP A 17 30.06 -2.95 22.64
C ASP A 17 28.79 -3.34 21.85
N ARG A 18 28.27 -4.52 22.16
CA ARG A 18 26.89 -4.92 21.81
C ARG A 18 26.28 -5.73 22.93
N ARG A 19 26.17 -5.13 24.11
CA ARG A 19 25.35 -5.65 25.21
C ARG A 19 24.97 -4.50 26.13
N SER A 20 23.95 -3.75 25.81
CA SER A 20 23.25 -2.87 26.78
C SER A 20 21.95 -2.32 26.19
N PHE A 21 21.00 -3.15 25.82
CA PHE A 21 19.60 -2.73 25.69
C PHE A 21 18.68 -3.93 25.92
N LEU A 22 18.64 -4.39 27.17
CA LEU A 22 17.57 -5.24 27.68
C LEU A 22 17.69 -5.31 29.20
N GLN A 23 17.07 -4.35 29.87
CA GLN A 23 16.50 -4.48 31.22
C GLN A 23 16.05 -3.10 31.74
N VAL A 24 14.80 -2.76 31.48
CA VAL A 24 14.04 -1.92 32.41
C VAL A 24 12.70 -2.60 32.60
N GLY A 25 12.62 -3.41 33.63
CA GLY A 25 11.37 -3.87 34.21
C GLY A 25 10.84 -2.79 35.13
N GLY A 26 9.80 -2.09 34.73
CA GLY A 26 9.06 -1.16 35.56
C GLY A 26 7.67 -1.72 35.86
N THR A 27 7.46 -2.18 37.08
CA THR A 27 6.14 -2.50 37.66
C THR A 27 5.40 -1.20 37.95
N LEU A 28 4.26 -0.97 37.30
CA LEU A 28 3.28 0.04 37.66
C LEU A 28 2.13 -0.57 38.49
N PRO A 29 1.56 0.15 39.47
CA PRO A 29 0.60 -0.40 40.40
C PRO A 29 -0.82 -0.46 39.82
N ILE A 30 -1.46 -1.61 40.06
CA ILE A 30 -2.88 -1.86 39.77
C ILE A 30 -3.73 -1.03 40.73
N VAL A 31 -4.54 -0.13 40.20
CA VAL A 31 -5.67 0.47 40.89
C VAL A 31 -6.92 -0.31 40.54
N GLY A 32 -7.46 -1.02 41.51
CA GLY A 32 -8.68 -1.80 41.31
C GLY A 32 -9.92 -0.93 41.23
N LEU A 33 -10.74 -1.20 40.23
CA LEU A 33 -12.16 -0.83 40.21
C LEU A 33 -12.99 -2.11 40.14
N ASN A 34 -13.70 -2.39 41.23
CA ASN A 34 -14.67 -3.45 41.34
C ASN A 34 -15.91 -3.11 40.49
N GLY A 35 -16.08 -3.74 39.36
CA GLY A 35 -17.32 -3.83 38.61
C GLY A 35 -17.69 -5.30 38.45
N VAL A 36 -18.81 -5.73 39.02
CA VAL A 36 -19.35 -7.08 38.94
C VAL A 36 -19.82 -7.33 37.53
N LEU A 37 -19.13 -8.21 36.81
CA LEU A 37 -19.57 -8.78 35.55
C LEU A 37 -20.34 -10.08 35.83
N PRO A 38 -21.38 -10.42 35.04
CA PRO A 38 -22.07 -11.71 35.17
C PRO A 38 -21.15 -12.83 34.69
N GLU A 39 -21.10 -13.88 35.50
CA GLU A 39 -20.44 -15.15 35.14
C GLU A 39 -21.11 -15.75 33.89
N LEU A 40 -20.34 -15.84 32.81
CA LEU A 40 -20.57 -16.79 31.75
C LEU A 40 -19.69 -18.00 32.05
N ASP A 41 -20.31 -19.15 32.21
CA ASP A 41 -19.65 -20.44 32.41
C ASP A 41 -18.70 -20.73 31.25
N ASP A 42 -17.43 -20.40 31.37
CA ASP A 42 -16.34 -20.95 30.58
C ASP A 42 -15.90 -22.25 31.27
N GLU A 43 -16.53 -23.36 30.91
CA GLU A 43 -15.90 -24.66 31.15
C GLU A 43 -14.60 -24.70 30.34
N ALA A 44 -13.51 -24.30 30.96
CA ALA A 44 -12.16 -24.58 30.48
C ALA A 44 -11.98 -26.08 30.44
N ASP A 45 -12.25 -26.67 29.28
CA ASP A 45 -11.94 -28.07 28.99
C ASP A 45 -10.41 -28.18 28.86
N ASP A 46 -9.79 -28.49 29.99
CA ASP A 46 -8.37 -28.78 30.15
C ASP A 46 -8.10 -30.15 29.53
N GLN A 47 -8.09 -30.23 28.17
CA GLN A 47 -7.97 -31.46 27.43
C GLN A 47 -6.53 -31.83 27.09
N GLN A 48 -6.13 -32.86 27.68
CA GLN A 48 -5.10 -33.87 27.38
C GLN A 48 -4.21 -33.60 26.16
N VAL A 49 -2.96 -33.25 26.42
CA VAL A 49 -1.85 -33.39 25.50
C VAL A 49 -1.76 -34.87 25.04
N GLY A 50 -2.08 -35.16 23.78
CA GLY A 50 -1.91 -36.50 23.17
C GLY A 50 -3.13 -37.18 22.54
N GLY A 51 -4.22 -36.47 22.23
CA GLY A 51 -5.40 -37.02 21.55
C GLY A 51 -5.39 -36.85 20.03
N GLU A 52 -5.97 -37.78 19.30
CA GLU A 52 -6.11 -37.78 17.80
C GLU A 52 -7.20 -36.80 17.29
N GLU A 53 -7.65 -35.83 18.08
CA GLU A 53 -8.72 -34.91 17.70
C GLU A 53 -8.15 -33.66 17.01
N PRO A 54 -8.85 -33.11 15.95
CA PRO A 54 -8.41 -31.90 15.29
C PRO A 54 -8.47 -30.68 16.24
N TYR A 55 -7.47 -29.81 16.16
CA TYR A 55 -7.44 -28.56 16.90
C TYR A 55 -8.24 -27.50 16.14
N VAL A 56 -9.20 -26.88 16.78
CA VAL A 56 -10.12 -25.93 16.14
C VAL A 56 -10.00 -24.55 16.78
N VAL A 57 -9.99 -23.52 15.93
CA VAL A 57 -10.26 -22.14 16.32
C VAL A 57 -11.31 -21.56 15.36
N ALA A 58 -12.27 -20.81 15.91
CA ALA A 58 -13.32 -20.17 15.13
C ALA A 58 -13.30 -18.67 15.40
N SER A 59 -13.78 -17.86 14.45
CA SER A 59 -14.00 -16.43 14.63
C SER A 59 -14.92 -16.14 15.82
N PRO A 60 -14.90 -14.93 16.37
CA PRO A 60 -15.81 -14.55 17.46
C PRO A 60 -17.28 -14.79 17.15
N ASP A 61 -17.75 -14.52 15.93
CA ASP A 61 -19.11 -14.78 15.46
C ASP A 61 -19.38 -16.25 15.08
N GLY A 62 -18.32 -17.08 15.02
CA GLY A 62 -18.39 -18.50 14.71
C GLY A 62 -18.52 -18.85 13.22
N ARG A 63 -18.56 -17.88 12.32
CA ARG A 63 -18.74 -18.09 10.86
C ARG A 63 -17.49 -18.67 10.21
N LEU A 64 -16.30 -18.13 10.54
CA LEU A 64 -15.03 -18.65 10.06
C LEU A 64 -14.50 -19.69 11.04
N ARG A 65 -14.10 -20.86 10.53
CA ARG A 65 -13.59 -21.97 11.32
C ARG A 65 -12.31 -22.54 10.69
N ILE A 66 -11.25 -22.60 11.47
CA ILE A 66 -9.98 -23.20 11.09
C ILE A 66 -9.81 -24.52 11.85
N VAL A 67 -9.53 -25.59 11.12
CA VAL A 67 -9.28 -26.93 11.68
C VAL A 67 -7.85 -27.30 11.39
N VAL A 68 -7.05 -27.51 12.42
CA VAL A 68 -5.64 -27.88 12.32
C VAL A 68 -5.46 -29.35 12.72
N ARG A 69 -4.70 -30.10 11.94
CA ARG A 69 -4.38 -31.52 12.22
C ARG A 69 -2.89 -31.72 12.25
N VAL A 70 -2.45 -32.58 13.18
CA VAL A 70 -1.09 -33.13 13.23
C VAL A 70 -1.24 -34.63 13.32
N GLU A 71 -1.20 -35.32 12.18
CA GLU A 71 -1.51 -36.76 12.12
C GLU A 71 -0.50 -37.60 12.89
N SER A 72 -0.98 -38.35 13.88
CA SER A 72 -0.14 -39.23 14.71
C SER A 72 0.10 -40.60 14.09
N THR A 73 -0.68 -41.01 13.08
CA THR A 73 -0.62 -42.35 12.47
C THR A 73 -0.44 -42.25 10.94
N LEU A 74 0.29 -43.28 10.40
CA LEU A 74 0.38 -43.47 8.95
C LEU A 74 -0.94 -43.96 8.40
N THR A 75 -1.70 -43.08 7.74
CA THR A 75 -2.88 -43.44 6.95
C THR A 75 -2.56 -43.28 5.46
N GLY A 76 -2.31 -44.40 4.79
CA GLY A 76 -1.99 -44.40 3.35
C GLY A 76 -0.61 -43.79 3.04
N ALA A 77 -0.55 -42.90 2.07
CA ALA A 77 0.69 -42.25 1.61
C ALA A 77 1.13 -41.03 2.47
N ARG A 78 0.41 -40.69 3.56
CA ARG A 78 0.67 -39.50 4.38
C ARG A 78 1.77 -39.73 5.41
N ALA A 79 2.65 -38.77 5.55
CA ALA A 79 3.74 -38.84 6.53
C ALA A 79 3.22 -38.58 7.95
N ARG A 80 3.67 -39.40 8.90
CA ARG A 80 3.35 -39.23 10.33
C ARG A 80 3.76 -37.84 10.82
N GLY A 81 2.88 -37.17 11.58
CA GLY A 81 3.19 -35.88 12.20
C GLY A 81 3.30 -34.73 11.20
N ARG A 82 2.63 -34.80 10.04
CA ARG A 82 2.54 -33.68 9.10
C ARG A 82 1.48 -32.68 9.61
N PRO A 83 1.84 -31.41 9.84
CA PRO A 83 0.83 -30.42 10.16
C PRO A 83 0.06 -30.00 8.89
N SER A 84 -1.25 -29.87 9.02
CA SER A 84 -2.14 -29.39 7.97
C SER A 84 -3.28 -28.57 8.55
N TYR A 85 -3.94 -27.74 7.71
CA TYR A 85 -5.09 -26.95 8.09
C TYR A 85 -6.16 -27.00 6.99
N GLU A 86 -7.40 -26.73 7.38
CA GLU A 86 -8.52 -26.47 6.48
C GLU A 86 -9.33 -25.29 7.01
N VAL A 87 -10.02 -24.57 6.14
CA VAL A 87 -10.82 -23.41 6.49
C VAL A 87 -12.21 -23.52 5.91
N SER A 88 -13.22 -23.21 6.72
CA SER A 88 -14.60 -23.05 6.28
C SER A 88 -15.19 -21.73 6.76
N TYR A 89 -16.15 -21.20 5.99
CA TYR A 89 -16.89 -19.98 6.27
C TYR A 89 -18.38 -20.24 6.05
N ASP A 90 -19.21 -19.95 7.07
CA ASP A 90 -20.65 -20.29 7.11
C ASP A 90 -20.95 -21.77 6.79
N GLY A 91 -20.01 -22.67 7.10
CA GLY A 91 -20.12 -24.10 6.81
C GLY A 91 -19.52 -24.51 5.46
N ASP A 92 -19.29 -23.60 4.54
CA ASP A 92 -18.66 -23.85 3.24
C ASP A 92 -17.16 -23.96 3.41
N ARG A 93 -16.58 -25.05 2.91
CA ARG A 93 -15.12 -25.19 2.89
C ARG A 93 -14.55 -24.30 1.79
N ILE A 94 -13.68 -23.36 2.15
CA ILE A 94 -12.97 -22.45 1.23
C ILE A 94 -11.53 -22.89 0.99
N ILE A 95 -10.85 -23.45 2.00
CA ILE A 95 -9.53 -24.07 1.87
C ILE A 95 -9.67 -25.54 2.30
N ALA A 96 -9.36 -26.44 1.38
CA ALA A 96 -9.23 -27.85 1.66
C ALA A 96 -7.95 -28.14 2.45
N GLU A 97 -7.80 -29.36 2.96
CA GLU A 97 -6.63 -29.74 3.73
C GLU A 97 -5.32 -29.39 3.03
N SER A 98 -4.60 -28.42 3.59
CA SER A 98 -3.36 -27.80 3.08
C SER A 98 -2.23 -28.02 4.05
N GLY A 99 -1.06 -28.39 3.54
CA GLY A 99 0.13 -28.71 4.34
C GLY A 99 0.85 -27.46 4.81
N LEU A 100 1.60 -27.62 5.91
CA LEU A 100 2.44 -26.58 6.51
C LEU A 100 3.85 -27.11 6.75
N GLY A 101 4.86 -26.23 6.63
CA GLY A 101 6.23 -26.57 6.94
C GLY A 101 7.26 -25.58 6.43
N LEU A 102 8.51 -25.80 6.85
CA LEU A 102 9.67 -25.01 6.45
C LEU A 102 10.80 -25.96 6.00
N ALA A 103 11.47 -25.61 4.93
CA ALA A 103 12.69 -26.30 4.48
C ALA A 103 13.92 -25.43 4.81
N PHE A 104 15.01 -26.09 5.19
CA PHE A 104 16.23 -25.44 5.64
C PHE A 104 17.43 -25.90 4.84
N ARG A 105 18.45 -25.06 4.72
CA ARG A 105 19.78 -25.46 4.25
C ARG A 105 20.45 -26.36 5.31
N ASP A 106 21.01 -27.47 4.87
CA ASP A 106 21.80 -28.39 5.69
C ASP A 106 21.06 -29.05 6.88
N MET A 107 19.72 -28.96 6.91
CA MET A 107 18.86 -29.59 7.92
C MET A 107 17.64 -30.26 7.28
N THR A 108 17.08 -31.25 7.96
CA THR A 108 15.84 -31.87 7.54
C THR A 108 14.70 -30.85 7.58
N PRO A 109 13.76 -30.85 6.61
CA PRO A 109 12.59 -29.99 6.67
C PRO A 109 11.74 -30.19 7.93
N MET A 110 11.18 -29.13 8.45
CA MET A 110 10.20 -29.14 9.54
C MET A 110 8.78 -29.20 8.96
N ASP A 111 8.40 -30.30 8.35
CA ASP A 111 7.12 -30.52 7.67
C ASP A 111 6.44 -31.85 8.06
N ARG A 112 7.08 -32.64 8.96
CA ARG A 112 6.59 -33.98 9.39
C ARG A 112 7.27 -34.42 10.67
N ASN A 113 6.86 -35.56 11.19
CA ASN A 113 7.36 -36.19 12.41
C ASN A 113 7.11 -35.38 13.68
N PHE A 114 6.12 -34.53 13.68
CA PHE A 114 5.74 -33.72 14.82
C PHE A 114 4.78 -34.43 15.77
N THR A 115 4.85 -34.03 17.03
CA THR A 115 3.83 -34.21 18.06
C THR A 115 3.50 -32.85 18.66
N VAL A 116 2.25 -32.63 19.02
CA VAL A 116 1.83 -31.41 19.76
C VAL A 116 2.24 -31.60 21.21
N VAL A 117 3.03 -30.65 21.74
CA VAL A 117 3.55 -30.68 23.11
C VAL A 117 2.97 -29.57 23.99
N ASP A 118 2.40 -28.52 23.40
CA ASP A 118 1.74 -27.44 24.14
C ASP A 118 0.64 -26.80 23.27
N ILE A 119 -0.45 -26.36 23.91
CA ILE A 119 -1.60 -25.72 23.27
C ILE A 119 -1.93 -24.45 24.07
N LYS A 120 -2.03 -23.31 23.40
CA LYS A 120 -2.48 -22.06 24.01
C LYS A 120 -3.64 -21.49 23.22
N ARG A 121 -4.63 -20.95 23.93
CA ARG A 121 -5.78 -20.29 23.37
C ARG A 121 -5.94 -18.92 24.02
N SER A 122 -6.34 -17.93 23.24
CA SER A 122 -6.67 -16.61 23.76
C SER A 122 -7.77 -15.98 22.92
N THR A 123 -8.44 -15.01 23.50
CA THR A 123 -9.41 -14.14 22.83
C THR A 123 -8.99 -12.71 23.09
N VAL A 124 -9.01 -11.89 22.06
CA VAL A 124 -8.78 -10.45 22.11
C VAL A 124 -10.06 -9.77 21.67
N ASP A 125 -10.46 -8.72 22.34
CA ASP A 125 -11.55 -7.80 21.93
C ASP A 125 -11.19 -6.42 22.47
N GLU A 126 -10.50 -5.65 21.65
CA GLU A 126 -10.05 -4.31 21.98
C GLU A 126 -10.28 -3.35 20.82
N ARG A 127 -10.29 -2.05 21.11
CA ARG A 127 -10.37 -1.01 20.09
C ARG A 127 -9.13 -0.14 20.19
N TRP A 128 -8.70 0.35 19.04
CA TRP A 128 -7.55 1.24 18.96
C TRP A 128 -7.78 2.29 17.87
N GLU A 129 -7.14 3.44 18.03
CA GLU A 129 -7.23 4.57 17.12
C GLU A 129 -5.95 4.64 16.28
N PRO A 130 -6.04 4.55 14.95
CA PRO A 130 -4.90 4.81 14.09
C PRO A 130 -4.51 6.30 14.14
N ALA A 131 -3.26 6.64 13.86
CA ALA A 131 -2.85 8.03 13.73
C ALA A 131 -3.56 8.70 12.55
N TRP A 132 -3.83 7.93 11.51
CA TRP A 132 -4.63 8.28 10.34
C TRP A 132 -5.07 6.98 9.64
N GLY A 133 -6.04 7.06 8.74
CA GLY A 133 -6.46 5.85 8.05
C GLY A 133 -7.73 6.02 7.21
N ALA A 134 -8.31 4.89 6.85
CA ALA A 134 -9.62 4.80 6.21
C ALA A 134 -10.77 4.79 7.25
N THR A 135 -10.44 4.78 8.52
CA THR A 135 -11.36 4.85 9.68
C THR A 135 -10.61 5.36 10.90
N ASN A 136 -11.29 6.02 11.82
CA ASN A 136 -10.71 6.59 13.04
C ASN A 136 -10.74 5.64 14.25
N GLU A 137 -11.48 4.53 14.17
CA GLU A 137 -11.51 3.49 15.22
C GLU A 137 -11.48 2.10 14.59
N ILE A 138 -10.59 1.24 15.07
CA ILE A 138 -10.45 -0.14 14.61
C ILE A 138 -10.67 -1.10 15.77
N ARG A 139 -11.55 -2.09 15.59
CA ARG A 139 -11.73 -3.18 16.54
C ARG A 139 -10.80 -4.33 16.21
N ASP A 140 -9.96 -4.74 17.15
CA ASP A 140 -9.22 -5.99 17.09
C ASP A 140 -10.00 -7.06 17.87
N HIS A 141 -10.78 -7.86 17.17
CA HIS A 141 -11.59 -8.91 17.77
C HIS A 141 -11.30 -10.25 17.11
N HIS A 142 -10.50 -11.08 17.79
CA HIS A 142 -10.11 -12.39 17.27
C HIS A 142 -9.96 -13.44 18.36
N ARG A 143 -9.97 -14.71 17.92
CA ARG A 143 -9.51 -15.83 18.73
C ARG A 143 -8.21 -16.38 18.18
N GLU A 144 -7.28 -16.72 19.07
CA GLU A 144 -5.97 -17.24 18.72
C GLU A 144 -5.78 -18.67 19.20
N LEU A 145 -5.19 -19.51 18.34
CA LEU A 145 -4.72 -20.85 18.67
C LEU A 145 -3.21 -20.92 18.40
N GLN A 146 -2.43 -21.28 19.42
CA GLN A 146 -1.02 -21.60 19.28
C GLN A 146 -0.78 -23.10 19.55
N LEU A 147 -0.12 -23.79 18.62
CA LEU A 147 0.29 -25.17 18.75
C LEU A 147 1.81 -25.26 18.76
N THR A 148 2.40 -25.69 19.87
CA THR A 148 3.83 -26.00 19.90
C THR A 148 4.04 -27.44 19.46
N LEU A 149 4.74 -27.58 18.33
CA LEU A 149 5.11 -28.85 17.74
C LEU A 149 6.56 -29.19 18.10
N GLU A 150 6.81 -30.46 18.44
CA GLU A 150 8.16 -30.96 18.69
C GLU A 150 8.43 -32.15 17.75
N GLU A 151 9.56 -32.12 17.04
CA GLU A 151 10.00 -33.23 16.19
C GLU A 151 10.35 -34.45 17.00
N SER A 152 9.95 -35.62 16.51
CA SER A 152 10.41 -36.91 17.02
C SER A 152 11.87 -37.15 16.59
N GLY A 153 12.76 -37.36 17.53
CA GLY A 153 14.16 -37.68 17.23
C GLY A 153 15.16 -36.96 18.13
N PRO A 154 16.48 -37.13 17.86
CA PRO A 154 17.53 -36.59 18.74
C PRO A 154 17.60 -35.09 18.80
N SER A 155 17.17 -34.40 17.74
CA SER A 155 17.21 -32.95 17.64
C SER A 155 16.06 -32.27 18.38
N ALA A 156 14.90 -32.95 18.49
CA ALA A 156 13.68 -32.48 19.16
C ALA A 156 13.37 -30.97 18.91
N ARG A 157 13.54 -30.54 17.63
CA ARG A 157 13.33 -29.13 17.27
C ARG A 157 11.87 -28.77 17.45
N ARG A 158 11.61 -27.52 17.86
CA ARG A 158 10.27 -26.97 18.08
C ARG A 158 9.90 -25.95 17.03
N LEU A 159 8.65 -26.02 16.60
CA LEU A 159 7.98 -25.08 15.73
C LEU A 159 6.64 -24.71 16.38
N VAL A 160 6.30 -23.43 16.44
CA VAL A 160 5.00 -22.98 16.89
C VAL A 160 4.18 -22.52 15.69
N LEU A 161 3.00 -23.10 15.52
CA LEU A 161 2.00 -22.64 14.57
C LEU A 161 1.05 -21.71 15.30
N VAL A 162 0.81 -20.53 14.76
CA VAL A 162 -0.10 -19.55 15.33
C VAL A 162 -1.20 -19.24 14.32
N PHE A 163 -2.44 -19.39 14.74
CA PHE A 163 -3.64 -19.07 13.95
C PHE A 163 -4.46 -18.02 14.68
N ARG A 164 -4.87 -16.98 13.98
CA ARG A 164 -5.87 -16.01 14.42
C ARG A 164 -7.09 -16.08 13.51
N ALA A 165 -8.27 -16.16 14.10
CA ALA A 165 -9.54 -16.17 13.40
C ALA A 165 -10.31 -14.90 13.76
N PHE A 166 -10.56 -14.06 12.74
CA PHE A 166 -11.37 -12.84 12.79
C PHE A 166 -12.70 -13.10 12.07
N ASN A 167 -13.68 -12.20 12.22
CA ASN A 167 -14.95 -12.30 11.51
C ASN A 167 -14.81 -12.11 10.00
N ASP A 168 -13.83 -11.33 9.57
CA ASP A 168 -13.50 -10.95 8.20
C ASP A 168 -12.29 -11.68 7.62
N GLY A 169 -11.77 -12.71 8.31
CA GLY A 169 -10.64 -13.48 7.77
C GLY A 169 -9.76 -14.15 8.81
N LEU A 170 -8.59 -14.57 8.36
CA LEU A 170 -7.62 -15.27 9.20
C LEU A 170 -6.18 -14.84 8.92
N GLY A 171 -5.33 -15.05 9.93
CA GLY A 171 -3.89 -15.06 9.80
C GLY A 171 -3.27 -16.35 10.34
N LEU A 172 -2.28 -16.88 9.65
CA LEU A 172 -1.43 -17.96 10.16
C LEU A 172 0.04 -17.61 10.00
N ARG A 173 0.88 -18.02 10.96
CA ARG A 173 2.34 -17.84 10.86
C ARG A 173 3.11 -18.91 11.62
N TYR A 174 4.38 -18.98 11.30
CA TYR A 174 5.38 -19.81 11.98
C TYR A 174 6.15 -18.99 13.00
N ARG A 175 6.45 -19.60 14.17
CA ARG A 175 7.41 -19.08 15.13
C ARG A 175 8.45 -20.16 15.42
N LEU A 176 9.70 -19.78 15.32
CA LEU A 176 10.86 -20.59 15.66
C LEU A 176 11.40 -20.10 17.01
N PRO A 177 11.06 -20.77 18.13
CA PRO A 177 11.47 -20.32 19.46
C PRO A 177 12.97 -20.49 19.68
N GLU A 178 13.53 -19.76 20.64
CA GLU A 178 14.88 -20.02 21.13
C GLU A 178 14.98 -21.45 21.64
N GLN A 179 15.96 -22.19 21.17
CA GLN A 179 16.16 -23.59 21.51
C GLN A 179 17.61 -24.02 21.28
N PRO A 180 18.15 -24.97 22.11
CA PRO A 180 19.50 -25.49 21.90
C PRO A 180 19.67 -26.07 20.52
N SER A 181 20.83 -25.91 19.92
CA SER A 181 21.22 -26.46 18.61
C SER A 181 20.43 -25.93 17.38
N PHE A 182 19.67 -24.87 17.53
CA PHE A 182 18.93 -24.20 16.45
C PHE A 182 18.98 -22.67 16.63
N GLU A 183 20.20 -22.14 16.84
CA GLU A 183 20.42 -20.71 17.06
C GLU A 183 20.37 -19.91 15.75
N ARG A 184 20.97 -20.49 14.69
CA ARG A 184 21.01 -19.92 13.33
C ARG A 184 20.45 -20.89 12.32
N PHE A 185 19.71 -20.35 11.38
CA PHE A 185 19.13 -21.17 10.32
C PHE A 185 19.02 -20.39 9.00
N VAL A 186 18.91 -21.15 7.92
CA VAL A 186 18.68 -20.61 6.58
C VAL A 186 17.47 -21.34 6.00
N ILE A 187 16.38 -20.59 5.77
CA ILE A 187 15.20 -21.12 5.10
C ILE A 187 15.46 -21.14 3.58
N THR A 188 15.22 -22.28 2.97
CA THR A 188 15.34 -22.48 1.53
C THR A 188 13.97 -22.52 0.84
N ASP A 189 12.91 -22.83 1.60
CA ASP A 189 11.56 -22.86 1.09
C ASP A 189 10.53 -22.81 2.24
N GLU A 190 9.42 -22.13 2.04
CA GLU A 190 8.26 -22.18 2.91
C GLU A 190 7.18 -23.02 2.22
N ARG A 191 6.68 -24.04 2.91
CA ARG A 191 5.74 -25.01 2.37
C ARG A 191 4.33 -24.78 2.89
N THR A 192 3.87 -23.56 2.83
CA THR A 192 2.50 -23.19 3.14
C THR A 192 1.64 -23.44 1.91
N GLU A 193 0.80 -24.46 1.94
CA GLU A 193 -0.11 -24.80 0.87
C GLU A 193 -1.41 -23.99 1.02
N PHE A 194 -2.02 -23.64 -0.12
CA PHE A 194 -3.35 -23.02 -0.26
C PHE A 194 -4.13 -23.85 -1.28
N ARG A 195 -4.91 -24.80 -0.81
CA ARG A 195 -5.71 -25.68 -1.66
C ARG A 195 -7.15 -25.21 -1.70
N PHE A 196 -7.50 -24.50 -2.75
CA PHE A 196 -8.85 -24.03 -2.95
C PHE A 196 -9.80 -25.18 -3.32
N THR A 197 -11.10 -24.99 -3.07
CA THR A 197 -12.09 -26.06 -3.21
C THR A 197 -12.75 -26.12 -4.58
N ASP A 198 -12.64 -25.02 -5.36
CA ASP A 198 -13.27 -24.89 -6.67
C ASP A 198 -12.42 -24.02 -7.61
N ASP A 199 -12.82 -23.93 -8.87
CA ASP A 199 -12.19 -23.09 -9.91
C ASP A 199 -12.78 -21.68 -9.89
N HIS A 200 -12.33 -20.87 -8.92
CA HIS A 200 -12.82 -19.53 -8.67
C HIS A 200 -12.45 -18.54 -9.78
N THR A 201 -13.30 -17.54 -10.07
CA THR A 201 -12.89 -16.37 -10.85
C THR A 201 -11.84 -15.61 -10.05
N THR A 202 -10.72 -15.31 -10.67
CA THR A 202 -9.53 -14.76 -9.98
C THR A 202 -9.01 -13.53 -10.69
N TRP A 203 -8.73 -12.45 -9.94
CA TRP A 203 -8.03 -11.26 -10.38
C TRP A 203 -6.61 -11.28 -9.84
N TRP A 204 -5.63 -11.27 -10.73
CA TRP A 204 -4.24 -11.53 -10.39
C TRP A 204 -3.26 -10.87 -11.35
N THR A 205 -2.02 -10.69 -10.91
CA THR A 205 -0.89 -10.33 -11.77
C THR A 205 0.15 -11.43 -11.74
N SER A 206 0.88 -11.60 -12.84
CA SER A 206 1.97 -12.59 -12.91
C SER A 206 3.01 -12.36 -11.82
N PRO A 207 3.59 -13.42 -11.24
CA PRO A 207 4.59 -13.26 -10.19
C PRO A 207 5.82 -12.55 -10.75
N ASN A 208 6.17 -11.45 -10.10
CA ASN A 208 7.36 -10.67 -10.42
C ASN A 208 8.04 -10.29 -9.10
N TYR A 209 9.32 -10.64 -8.96
CA TYR A 209 10.07 -10.37 -7.74
C TYR A 209 10.56 -8.93 -7.64
N ASP A 210 10.35 -8.13 -8.69
CA ASP A 210 10.98 -6.84 -8.85
C ASP A 210 9.99 -5.70 -9.11
N SER A 211 8.74 -6.00 -9.49
CA SER A 211 7.74 -4.98 -9.80
C SER A 211 6.31 -5.49 -9.58
N TYR A 212 5.40 -4.56 -9.27
CA TYR A 212 3.94 -4.76 -9.23
C TYR A 212 3.20 -3.96 -10.31
N GLN A 213 3.92 -3.27 -11.19
CA GLN A 213 3.37 -2.35 -12.19
C GLN A 213 2.79 -3.10 -13.41
N SER A 214 1.80 -3.94 -13.18
CA SER A 214 1.13 -4.74 -14.20
C SER A 214 -0.38 -4.56 -14.17
N LEU A 215 -1.02 -4.77 -15.33
CA LEU A 215 -2.48 -4.91 -15.39
C LEU A 215 -2.90 -6.25 -14.78
N TYR A 216 -4.10 -6.28 -14.21
CA TYR A 216 -4.69 -7.49 -13.65
C TYR A 216 -5.35 -8.33 -14.74
N ASP A 217 -5.10 -9.63 -14.71
CA ASP A 217 -5.83 -10.63 -15.47
C ASP A 217 -7.06 -11.09 -14.68
N GLU A 218 -8.19 -11.32 -15.39
CA GLU A 218 -9.39 -11.96 -14.86
C GLU A 218 -9.54 -13.33 -15.51
N THR A 219 -9.27 -14.40 -14.77
CA THR A 219 -9.34 -15.79 -15.27
C THR A 219 -9.90 -16.75 -14.24
N PRO A 220 -10.31 -17.97 -14.66
CA PRO A 220 -10.47 -19.06 -13.70
C PRO A 220 -9.15 -19.36 -12.97
N LEU A 221 -9.24 -19.76 -11.71
CA LEU A 221 -8.09 -20.10 -10.88
C LEU A 221 -7.21 -21.22 -11.50
N SER A 222 -7.80 -22.10 -12.28
CA SER A 222 -7.13 -23.16 -13.03
C SER A 222 -6.16 -22.64 -14.11
N GLU A 223 -6.26 -21.38 -14.51
CA GLU A 223 -5.35 -20.74 -15.47
C GLU A 223 -4.19 -19.99 -14.79
N VAL A 224 -4.29 -19.72 -13.50
CA VAL A 224 -3.25 -19.05 -12.71
C VAL A 224 -2.08 -20.01 -12.48
N HIS A 225 -0.91 -19.70 -13.01
CA HIS A 225 0.30 -20.51 -12.80
C HIS A 225 1.12 -20.09 -11.58
N GLY A 226 0.99 -18.85 -11.18
CA GLY A 226 1.56 -18.20 -10.02
C GLY A 226 1.12 -16.75 -10.02
N ALA A 227 1.21 -16.07 -8.88
CA ALA A 227 0.76 -14.68 -8.78
C ALA A 227 1.53 -13.89 -7.74
N ASN A 228 1.61 -12.57 -7.95
CA ASN A 228 1.86 -11.62 -6.87
C ASN A 228 0.67 -11.60 -5.91
N THR A 229 0.87 -11.24 -4.66
CA THR A 229 -0.21 -11.05 -3.69
C THR A 229 -0.39 -9.54 -3.39
N PRO A 230 -1.62 -9.05 -3.18
CA PRO A 230 -2.89 -9.78 -3.00
C PRO A 230 -3.40 -10.48 -4.26
N VAL A 231 -4.01 -11.64 -4.09
CA VAL A 231 -4.78 -12.35 -5.13
C VAL A 231 -6.23 -12.35 -4.70
N THR A 232 -7.10 -11.76 -5.49
CA THR A 232 -8.53 -11.66 -5.17
C THR A 232 -9.33 -12.67 -5.98
N MET A 233 -10.27 -13.33 -5.33
CA MET A 233 -11.06 -14.39 -5.93
C MET A 233 -12.55 -14.22 -5.58
N ARG A 234 -13.40 -14.64 -6.51
CA ARG A 234 -14.84 -14.81 -6.28
C ARG A 234 -15.18 -16.28 -6.33
N ALA A 235 -15.62 -16.81 -5.21
CA ALA A 235 -16.10 -18.18 -5.05
C ALA A 235 -17.62 -18.23 -5.10
N SER A 236 -18.19 -19.35 -5.54
CA SER A 236 -19.61 -19.63 -5.38
C SER A 236 -19.82 -20.31 -4.03
N GLY A 237 -20.66 -19.76 -3.16
CA GLY A 237 -21.10 -20.41 -1.92
C GLY A 237 -22.07 -21.57 -2.17
N VAL A 238 -22.34 -22.39 -1.13
CA VAL A 238 -23.23 -23.57 -1.21
C VAL A 238 -24.65 -23.19 -1.62
N ASP A 239 -25.12 -22.04 -1.18
CA ASP A 239 -26.48 -21.55 -1.49
C ASP A 239 -26.54 -20.70 -2.78
N GLY A 240 -25.39 -20.59 -3.52
CA GLY A 240 -25.28 -19.79 -4.74
C GLY A 240 -24.95 -18.32 -4.49
N ASP A 241 -24.79 -17.91 -3.24
CA ASP A 241 -24.32 -16.58 -2.87
C ASP A 241 -22.81 -16.45 -3.18
N ALA A 242 -22.38 -15.29 -3.64
CA ALA A 242 -20.97 -15.03 -3.88
C ALA A 242 -20.21 -14.93 -2.54
N LEU A 243 -18.99 -15.44 -2.55
CA LEU A 243 -18.02 -15.25 -1.48
C LEU A 243 -16.73 -14.68 -2.10
N TYR A 244 -16.23 -13.63 -1.53
CA TYR A 244 -14.98 -12.99 -1.99
C TYR A 244 -13.84 -13.31 -1.03
N LEU A 245 -12.68 -13.62 -1.59
CA LEU A 245 -11.49 -14.01 -0.87
C LEU A 245 -10.32 -13.18 -1.35
N SER A 246 -9.43 -12.77 -0.43
CA SER A 246 -8.14 -12.18 -0.81
C SER A 246 -7.00 -12.86 -0.06
N LEU A 247 -6.08 -13.48 -0.80
CA LEU A 247 -4.88 -14.11 -0.27
C LEU A 247 -3.73 -13.11 -0.27
N HIS A 248 -3.15 -12.86 0.91
CA HIS A 248 -2.05 -11.92 1.07
C HIS A 248 -1.13 -12.31 2.24
N GLU A 249 -0.25 -11.38 2.65
CA GLU A 249 0.59 -11.48 3.84
C GLU A 249 0.53 -10.19 4.67
N ALA A 250 0.76 -10.30 5.99
CA ALA A 250 0.80 -9.16 6.89
C ALA A 250 2.07 -9.15 7.76
N ASN A 251 2.51 -7.97 8.16
CA ASN A 251 3.70 -7.78 8.99
C ASN A 251 4.97 -8.41 8.39
N LEU A 252 5.27 -8.08 7.14
CA LEU A 252 6.50 -8.51 6.47
C LEU A 252 7.71 -7.80 7.10
N HIS A 253 8.48 -8.52 7.90
CA HIS A 253 9.62 -8.00 8.65
C HIS A 253 10.70 -9.07 8.78
N ASP A 254 11.94 -8.73 8.42
CA ASP A 254 13.12 -9.62 8.43
C ASP A 254 12.85 -10.98 7.80
N TYR A 255 12.17 -10.99 6.68
CA TYR A 255 11.75 -12.17 5.93
C TYR A 255 11.64 -11.83 4.44
N ALA A 256 11.59 -12.83 3.58
CA ALA A 256 11.37 -12.60 2.15
C ALA A 256 9.88 -12.40 1.83
N GLY A 257 9.56 -11.51 0.90
CA GLY A 257 8.20 -11.31 0.39
C GLY A 257 7.66 -12.59 -0.27
N MET A 258 6.34 -12.79 -0.18
CA MET A 258 5.66 -13.96 -0.73
C MET A 258 4.99 -13.65 -2.07
N THR A 259 5.28 -14.46 -3.09
CA THR A 259 4.37 -14.74 -4.20
C THR A 259 3.75 -16.12 -4.00
N ILE A 260 2.88 -16.54 -4.88
CA ILE A 260 2.36 -17.91 -4.90
C ILE A 260 2.73 -18.61 -6.21
N ARG A 261 3.01 -19.90 -6.13
CA ARG A 261 3.23 -20.77 -7.29
C ARG A 261 2.23 -21.94 -7.27
N ARG A 262 1.90 -22.44 -8.44
CA ARG A 262 1.04 -23.63 -8.55
C ARG A 262 1.75 -24.86 -8.01
N ALA A 263 1.07 -25.58 -7.13
CA ALA A 263 1.58 -26.82 -6.50
C ALA A 263 0.97 -28.09 -7.15
N ALA A 264 -0.33 -28.06 -7.52
CA ALA A 264 -1.00 -29.15 -8.22
C ALA A 264 -2.18 -28.63 -9.05
N ASP A 265 -2.55 -29.40 -10.10
CA ASP A 265 -3.55 -28.99 -11.06
C ASP A 265 -5.00 -29.25 -10.62
N GLN A 266 -5.23 -30.28 -9.80
CA GLN A 266 -6.58 -30.71 -9.44
C GLN A 266 -6.68 -31.21 -7.99
N PRO A 267 -7.46 -30.56 -7.11
CA PRO A 267 -8.02 -29.21 -7.28
C PRO A 267 -6.91 -28.16 -7.37
N PRO A 268 -7.20 -26.95 -7.88
CA PRO A 268 -6.19 -25.89 -7.95
C PRO A 268 -5.57 -25.65 -6.58
N SER A 269 -4.26 -25.83 -6.47
CA SER A 269 -3.53 -25.61 -5.22
C SER A 269 -2.25 -24.85 -5.49
N PHE A 270 -1.93 -23.98 -4.55
CA PHE A 270 -0.76 -23.12 -4.58
C PHE A 270 0.09 -23.37 -3.34
N GLU A 271 1.35 -23.01 -3.45
CA GLU A 271 2.28 -22.90 -2.33
C GLU A 271 2.84 -21.49 -2.27
N SER A 272 3.21 -21.04 -1.08
CA SER A 272 4.03 -19.85 -0.93
C SER A 272 5.32 -20.02 -1.75
N ASP A 273 5.69 -18.96 -2.47
CA ASP A 273 6.97 -18.85 -3.16
C ASP A 273 7.66 -17.58 -2.70
N LEU A 274 8.67 -17.76 -1.84
CA LEU A 274 9.41 -16.65 -1.27
C LEU A 274 10.43 -16.13 -2.28
N VAL A 275 10.61 -14.81 -2.29
CA VAL A 275 11.63 -14.18 -3.15
C VAL A 275 13.03 -14.58 -2.70
N PRO A 276 13.89 -15.09 -3.61
CA PRO A 276 15.20 -15.60 -3.24
C PRO A 276 16.23 -14.49 -3.05
N LEU A 277 17.14 -14.70 -2.11
CA LEU A 277 18.42 -14.00 -2.05
C LEU A 277 19.33 -14.44 -3.21
N PRO A 278 20.41 -13.71 -3.52
CA PRO A 278 21.32 -14.03 -4.64
C PRO A 278 21.89 -15.46 -4.62
N ASP A 279 22.03 -16.06 -3.43
CA ASP A 279 22.51 -17.45 -3.28
C ASP A 279 21.39 -18.50 -3.38
N GLY A 280 20.18 -18.08 -3.76
CA GLY A 280 19.00 -18.92 -3.92
C GLY A 280 18.30 -19.30 -2.62
N THR A 281 18.81 -18.89 -1.46
CA THR A 281 18.10 -19.04 -0.19
C THR A 281 17.06 -17.97 -0.02
N LYS A 282 16.12 -18.18 0.90
CA LYS A 282 14.99 -17.27 1.07
C LYS A 282 15.14 -16.37 2.30
N VAL A 283 15.53 -16.95 3.44
CA VAL A 283 15.67 -16.21 4.71
C VAL A 283 16.89 -16.70 5.47
N LYS A 284 17.67 -15.76 6.01
CA LYS A 284 18.79 -16.03 6.92
C LYS A 284 18.49 -15.34 8.25
N ALA A 285 18.32 -16.13 9.31
CA ALA A 285 17.89 -15.59 10.59
C ALA A 285 18.47 -16.32 11.79
N ASP A 286 18.39 -15.68 12.93
CA ASP A 286 18.70 -16.22 14.25
C ASP A 286 17.38 -16.49 15.02
N ALA A 287 17.34 -17.56 15.82
CA ALA A 287 16.22 -17.81 16.72
C ALA A 287 16.34 -16.94 18.00
N PRO A 288 15.25 -16.41 18.58
CA PRO A 288 13.86 -16.62 18.15
C PRO A 288 13.48 -15.81 16.92
N HIS A 289 12.69 -16.38 16.02
CA HIS A 289 12.25 -15.73 14.80
C HIS A 289 10.80 -16.09 14.45
N GLN A 290 10.15 -15.26 13.62
CA GLN A 290 8.80 -15.51 13.15
C GLN A 290 8.62 -15.10 11.69
N SER A 291 7.80 -15.85 10.96
CA SER A 291 7.40 -15.46 9.61
C SER A 291 6.40 -14.29 9.65
N PRO A 292 6.20 -13.58 8.53
CA PRO A 292 5.00 -12.81 8.32
C PRO A 292 3.74 -13.67 8.49
N TRP A 293 2.60 -13.04 8.65
CA TRP A 293 1.32 -13.73 8.59
C TRP A 293 0.95 -14.05 7.14
N ARG A 294 0.47 -15.25 6.88
CA ARG A 294 -0.24 -15.60 5.66
C ARG A 294 -1.71 -15.37 5.94
N THR A 295 -2.37 -14.55 5.11
CA THR A 295 -3.71 -14.05 5.39
C THR A 295 -4.70 -14.46 4.31
N ILE A 296 -5.94 -14.71 4.72
CA ILE A 296 -7.08 -14.84 3.81
C ILE A 296 -8.17 -13.94 4.38
N THR A 297 -8.46 -12.84 3.69
CA THR A 297 -9.62 -11.99 3.97
C THR A 297 -10.83 -12.59 3.30
N VAL A 298 -12.00 -12.54 3.94
CA VAL A 298 -13.25 -13.17 3.47
C VAL A 298 -14.39 -12.17 3.61
N GLY A 299 -15.20 -12.02 2.55
CA GLY A 299 -16.39 -11.16 2.54
C GLY A 299 -17.54 -11.73 1.73
N ARG A 300 -18.76 -11.24 1.97
CA ARG A 300 -19.98 -11.58 1.19
C ARG A 300 -20.14 -10.70 -0.05
N SER A 301 -19.50 -9.53 -0.04
CA SER A 301 -19.38 -8.63 -1.17
C SER A 301 -17.92 -8.32 -1.44
N ALA A 302 -17.62 -7.76 -2.59
CA ALA A 302 -16.28 -7.25 -2.88
C ALA A 302 -15.93 -6.08 -1.94
N GLY A 303 -16.93 -5.28 -1.54
CA GLY A 303 -16.79 -4.17 -0.60
C GLY A 303 -16.32 -4.59 0.79
N ASP A 304 -16.77 -5.74 1.30
CA ASP A 304 -16.35 -6.26 2.60
C ASP A 304 -14.84 -6.47 2.68
N LEU A 305 -14.17 -6.71 1.55
CA LEU A 305 -12.71 -6.83 1.51
C LEU A 305 -12.02 -5.48 1.72
N ILE A 306 -12.60 -4.39 1.17
CA ILE A 306 -12.07 -3.02 1.32
C ILE A 306 -12.24 -2.53 2.76
N GLU A 307 -13.37 -2.86 3.39
CA GLU A 307 -13.70 -2.44 4.76
C GLU A 307 -12.96 -3.27 5.83
N SER A 308 -12.29 -4.36 5.44
CA SER A 308 -11.54 -5.22 6.37
C SER A 308 -10.34 -4.52 6.98
N ASN A 309 -10.18 -4.67 8.29
CA ASN A 309 -9.01 -4.21 9.04
C ASN A 309 -8.08 -5.36 9.46
N LEU A 310 -8.20 -6.54 8.82
CA LEU A 310 -7.42 -7.73 9.15
C LEU A 310 -5.91 -7.47 9.13
N LEU A 311 -5.40 -6.85 8.07
CA LEU A 311 -3.95 -6.68 7.89
C LEU A 311 -3.33 -5.78 8.97
N VAL A 312 -3.99 -4.68 9.32
CA VAL A 312 -3.47 -3.80 10.39
C VAL A 312 -3.59 -4.45 11.76
N ASN A 313 -4.64 -5.23 12.02
CA ASN A 313 -4.80 -5.97 13.28
C ASN A 313 -3.76 -7.10 13.47
N LEU A 314 -3.13 -7.56 12.40
CA LEU A 314 -2.03 -8.53 12.43
C LEU A 314 -0.65 -7.89 12.63
N ASN A 315 -0.56 -6.57 12.68
CA ASN A 315 0.68 -5.83 12.95
C ASN A 315 0.79 -5.41 14.42
N PRO A 316 2.02 -5.21 14.93
CA PRO A 316 2.25 -4.69 16.26
C PRO A 316 1.65 -3.28 16.46
N PRO A 317 1.35 -2.88 17.70
CA PRO A 317 0.96 -1.52 18.02
C PRO A 317 1.98 -0.48 17.55
N ARG A 318 1.51 0.77 17.43
CA ARG A 318 2.31 1.94 17.05
C ARG A 318 3.57 2.08 17.91
N LYS A 319 4.72 2.34 17.27
CA LYS A 319 6.01 2.60 17.90
C LYS A 319 6.33 4.10 18.04
N ILE A 320 5.74 4.94 17.22
CA ILE A 320 5.85 6.39 17.31
C ILE A 320 4.99 6.86 18.46
N GLU A 321 5.61 7.42 19.50
CA GLU A 321 4.91 7.82 20.73
C GLU A 321 4.03 9.05 20.50
N ASP A 322 4.56 10.06 19.83
CA ASP A 322 3.87 11.29 19.44
C ASP A 322 3.72 11.37 17.94
N PRO A 323 2.52 11.12 17.39
CA PRO A 323 2.28 11.13 15.96
C PRO A 323 1.71 12.47 15.45
N GLU A 324 1.65 13.54 16.25
CA GLU A 324 0.99 14.81 15.88
C GLU A 324 1.63 15.48 14.65
N TRP A 325 2.88 15.15 14.32
CA TRP A 325 3.57 15.63 13.13
C TRP A 325 3.20 14.86 11.84
N ILE A 326 2.42 13.79 11.94
CA ILE A 326 1.98 12.99 10.79
C ILE A 326 0.65 13.57 10.30
N GLU A 327 0.72 14.34 9.23
CA GLU A 327 -0.42 15.04 8.66
C GLU A 327 -0.74 14.52 7.24
N PRO A 328 -1.72 13.63 7.10
CA PRO A 328 -2.19 13.19 5.78
C PRO A 328 -2.84 14.33 5.02
N ASP A 329 -2.39 14.57 3.79
CA ASP A 329 -2.93 15.66 2.99
C ASP A 329 -2.68 15.49 1.49
N THR A 330 -3.15 16.46 0.71
CA THR A 330 -2.95 16.56 -0.72
C THR A 330 -1.60 17.21 -1.03
N TYR A 331 -0.97 16.78 -2.10
CA TYR A 331 0.22 17.41 -2.63
C TYR A 331 0.15 17.53 -4.16
N MET A 332 0.93 18.44 -4.73
CA MET A 332 1.14 18.55 -6.17
C MET A 332 2.62 18.59 -6.51
N GLY A 333 3.00 18.68 -7.78
CA GLY A 333 4.42 18.80 -8.14
C GLY A 333 4.71 18.65 -9.62
N ILE A 334 5.98 18.75 -9.95
CA ILE A 334 6.46 18.74 -11.35
C ILE A 334 6.48 17.33 -11.99
N TRP A 335 6.06 16.29 -11.26
CA TRP A 335 6.10 14.91 -11.70
C TRP A 335 5.46 14.66 -13.08
N TRP A 336 4.22 15.13 -13.29
CA TRP A 336 3.52 14.95 -14.57
C TRP A 336 4.12 15.80 -15.70
N GLU A 337 4.64 16.99 -15.37
CA GLU A 337 5.36 17.85 -16.31
C GLU A 337 6.56 17.13 -16.92
N ILE A 338 7.26 16.33 -16.10
CA ILE A 338 8.42 15.55 -16.51
C ILE A 338 8.00 14.31 -17.30
N HIS A 339 7.00 13.57 -16.83
CA HIS A 339 6.52 12.36 -17.51
C HIS A 339 5.95 12.65 -18.90
N THR A 340 5.29 13.81 -19.09
CA THR A 340 4.80 14.26 -20.39
C THR A 340 5.89 14.89 -21.27
N GLY A 341 7.16 14.86 -20.85
CA GLY A 341 8.31 15.35 -21.63
C GLY A 341 8.39 16.86 -21.79
N LYS A 342 7.58 17.63 -21.05
CA LYS A 342 7.63 19.08 -21.06
C LYS A 342 8.88 19.62 -20.33
N SER A 343 9.37 18.90 -19.35
CA SER A 343 10.64 19.12 -18.67
C SER A 343 11.38 17.80 -18.42
N THR A 344 12.55 17.82 -17.77
CA THR A 344 13.37 16.63 -17.51
C THR A 344 13.89 16.63 -16.08
N TRP A 345 14.32 15.45 -15.59
CA TRP A 345 15.04 15.32 -14.30
C TRP A 345 16.49 15.79 -14.40
N ALA A 346 17.09 15.75 -15.58
CA ALA A 346 18.51 16.01 -15.76
C ALA A 346 18.84 17.50 -15.77
N PRO A 347 19.97 17.94 -15.15
CA PRO A 347 20.44 19.31 -15.23
C PRO A 347 20.60 19.78 -16.67
N GLY A 348 20.14 21.00 -16.96
CA GLY A 348 20.17 21.54 -18.30
C GLY A 348 19.12 22.62 -18.52
N PRO A 349 18.92 23.05 -19.79
CA PRO A 349 17.93 24.08 -20.12
C PRO A 349 16.48 23.65 -19.90
N ASP A 350 16.22 22.34 -19.92
CA ASP A 350 14.89 21.75 -19.82
C ASP A 350 14.65 21.10 -18.43
N LEU A 351 15.49 21.38 -17.42
CA LEU A 351 15.31 20.87 -16.06
C LEU A 351 14.00 21.38 -15.47
N GLY A 352 13.14 20.47 -14.99
CA GLY A 352 11.90 20.80 -14.32
C GLY A 352 12.10 21.40 -12.92
N ALA A 353 13.03 20.82 -12.15
CA ALA A 353 13.36 21.27 -10.79
C ALA A 353 14.25 22.52 -10.81
N THR A 354 13.67 23.66 -11.14
CA THR A 354 14.32 24.97 -11.03
C THR A 354 13.64 25.80 -9.95
N THR A 355 14.39 26.70 -9.31
CA THR A 355 13.87 27.63 -8.32
C THR A 355 12.66 28.42 -8.85
N GLU A 356 12.71 28.86 -10.12
CA GLU A 356 11.63 29.62 -10.75
C GLU A 356 10.36 28.76 -10.97
N ASN A 357 10.53 27.54 -11.48
CA ASN A 357 9.39 26.65 -11.71
C ASN A 357 8.73 26.24 -10.39
N MET A 358 9.52 25.91 -9.36
CA MET A 358 8.95 25.54 -8.05
C MET A 358 8.17 26.67 -7.40
N LYS A 359 8.62 27.93 -7.53
CA LYS A 359 7.84 29.07 -7.03
C LYS A 359 6.49 29.19 -7.71
N ARG A 360 6.41 28.89 -9.01
CA ARG A 360 5.13 28.86 -9.74
C ARG A 360 4.17 27.80 -9.17
N TYR A 361 4.68 26.59 -8.85
CA TYR A 361 3.89 25.54 -8.21
C TYR A 361 3.48 25.91 -6.79
N ILE A 362 4.38 26.49 -6.01
CA ILE A 362 4.10 26.95 -4.64
C ILE A 362 3.06 28.08 -4.64
N ASP A 363 3.16 29.06 -5.55
CA ASP A 363 2.18 30.15 -5.65
C ASP A 363 0.79 29.59 -5.97
N PHE A 364 0.68 28.66 -6.94
CA PHE A 364 -0.57 28.00 -7.26
C PHE A 364 -1.09 27.17 -6.08
N ALA A 365 -0.25 26.36 -5.43
CA ALA A 365 -0.62 25.55 -4.28
C ALA A 365 -1.16 26.42 -3.12
N SER A 366 -0.51 27.57 -2.87
CA SER A 366 -0.95 28.53 -1.86
C SER A 366 -2.28 29.21 -2.19
N ASP A 367 -2.53 29.49 -3.48
CA ASP A 367 -3.80 30.12 -3.92
C ASP A 367 -4.98 29.13 -3.87
N HIS A 368 -4.70 27.82 -3.78
CA HIS A 368 -5.68 26.74 -3.82
C HIS A 368 -5.66 25.82 -2.58
N ASP A 369 -5.08 26.29 -1.47
CA ASP A 369 -5.01 25.57 -0.19
C ASP A 369 -4.41 24.14 -0.29
N ILE A 370 -3.50 23.89 -1.27
CA ILE A 370 -2.75 22.64 -1.37
C ILE A 370 -1.48 22.76 -0.51
N PRO A 371 -1.36 21.98 0.58
CA PRO A 371 -0.32 22.24 1.59
C PRO A 371 1.08 21.79 1.21
N MET A 372 1.27 20.97 0.15
CA MET A 372 2.59 20.41 -0.14
C MET A 372 2.92 20.42 -1.63
N VAL A 373 4.20 20.64 -1.96
CA VAL A 373 4.73 20.63 -3.34
C VAL A 373 5.98 19.77 -3.45
N LEU A 374 5.95 18.80 -4.38
CA LEU A 374 7.05 17.88 -4.69
C LEU A 374 7.93 18.40 -5.82
N ALA A 375 9.27 18.36 -5.64
CA ALA A 375 10.21 18.50 -6.73
C ALA A 375 11.04 17.23 -6.96
N GLU A 376 10.89 16.62 -8.10
CA GLU A 376 11.77 15.54 -8.55
C GLU A 376 12.96 16.11 -9.31
N GLY A 377 14.16 15.58 -9.13
CA GLY A 377 15.37 16.06 -9.82
C GLY A 377 16.01 17.31 -9.21
N TRP A 378 15.66 17.68 -7.98
CA TRP A 378 16.18 18.86 -7.30
C TRP A 378 17.64 18.73 -6.87
N ASN A 379 18.10 17.51 -6.59
CA ASN A 379 19.40 17.20 -5.99
C ASN A 379 20.48 16.89 -7.03
N GLU A 380 21.74 16.99 -6.62
CA GLU A 380 22.89 16.65 -7.45
C GLU A 380 22.98 15.15 -7.75
N GLY A 381 23.57 14.82 -8.88
CA GLY A 381 23.87 13.44 -9.28
C GLY A 381 22.97 12.86 -10.36
N TRP A 382 21.95 13.58 -10.81
CA TRP A 382 21.21 13.20 -12.00
C TRP A 382 22.11 13.28 -13.24
N GLY A 383 22.08 12.23 -14.09
CA GLY A 383 22.89 12.20 -15.30
C GLY A 383 22.63 13.42 -16.17
N THR A 384 23.68 14.07 -16.63
CA THR A 384 23.55 15.09 -17.67
C THR A 384 23.09 14.40 -18.93
N GLY A 385 21.81 14.47 -19.25
CA GLY A 385 21.21 13.87 -20.42
C GLY A 385 21.77 14.40 -21.72
N ASN A 386 23.05 14.08 -21.98
CA ASN A 386 23.64 14.31 -23.29
C ASN A 386 23.04 13.26 -24.23
N ARG A 387 22.02 13.64 -24.98
CA ARG A 387 21.33 12.86 -26.02
C ARG A 387 22.25 12.42 -27.17
N THR A 388 23.51 12.20 -26.90
CA THR A 388 24.46 11.64 -27.84
C THR A 388 24.94 10.27 -27.36
N VAL A 389 24.08 9.27 -27.45
CA VAL A 389 24.58 7.93 -27.75
C VAL A 389 25.04 8.00 -29.21
N ASP A 390 26.32 7.76 -29.42
CA ASP A 390 26.97 7.80 -30.75
C ASP A 390 26.07 7.19 -31.84
N GLY A 391 25.54 8.00 -32.75
CA GLY A 391 25.14 7.61 -34.08
C GLY A 391 23.68 7.42 -34.38
N ALA A 392 22.73 7.70 -33.51
CA ALA A 392 21.31 7.68 -33.88
C ALA A 392 20.62 9.02 -33.62
N VAL A 393 20.93 9.99 -34.47
CA VAL A 393 20.08 11.16 -34.67
C VAL A 393 19.00 10.74 -35.65
N GLY A 394 17.76 10.52 -35.17
CA GLY A 394 16.65 10.34 -36.10
C GLY A 394 15.47 9.49 -35.66
N GLU A 395 15.53 8.81 -34.53
CA GLU A 395 14.35 8.10 -34.01
C GLU A 395 14.23 8.47 -32.51
N ALA A 396 13.07 9.00 -32.12
CA ALA A 396 12.72 9.26 -30.73
C ALA A 396 12.47 7.92 -30.03
N THR A 397 13.52 7.19 -29.76
CA THR A 397 13.49 6.16 -28.72
C THR A 397 13.41 6.88 -27.38
N PRO A 398 12.45 6.58 -26.51
CA PRO A 398 12.51 7.03 -25.13
C PRO A 398 13.91 6.75 -24.62
N ILE A 399 14.57 7.77 -24.08
CA ILE A 399 15.91 7.57 -23.48
C ILE A 399 15.66 6.54 -22.39
N PRO A 400 16.33 5.38 -22.41
CA PRO A 400 16.22 4.46 -21.29
C PRO A 400 16.56 5.25 -20.05
N PHE A 401 15.70 5.24 -19.06
CA PHE A 401 15.89 5.95 -17.79
C PHE A 401 17.27 5.69 -17.17
N SER A 402 17.87 4.51 -17.40
CA SER A 402 19.23 4.16 -16.98
C SER A 402 20.32 5.16 -17.34
N TYR A 403 20.09 6.07 -18.29
CA TYR A 403 21.02 7.16 -18.62
C TYR A 403 20.75 8.46 -17.88
N LEU A 404 19.64 8.58 -17.15
CA LEU A 404 19.28 9.75 -16.36
C LEU A 404 19.93 9.74 -14.98
N TYR A 405 20.36 8.58 -14.50
CA TYR A 405 20.88 8.40 -13.14
C TYR A 405 22.42 8.30 -13.15
N SER A 406 23.06 9.12 -12.33
CA SER A 406 24.46 8.90 -12.00
C SER A 406 24.57 7.94 -10.81
N TYR A 407 25.68 7.20 -10.75
CA TYR A 407 25.98 6.30 -9.63
C TYR A 407 26.23 7.01 -8.29
N ARG A 408 25.98 8.32 -8.20
CA ARG A 408 26.35 9.12 -7.03
C ARG A 408 25.38 10.26 -6.83
N GLN A 409 24.11 9.94 -6.65
CA GLN A 409 23.16 10.95 -6.20
C GLN A 409 23.57 11.44 -4.81
N ASP A 410 23.54 12.74 -4.62
CA ASP A 410 23.74 13.40 -3.34
C ASP A 410 22.40 13.91 -2.84
N PHE A 411 21.94 13.37 -1.74
CA PHE A 411 20.63 13.70 -1.16
C PHE A 411 20.71 14.90 -0.21
N THR A 412 21.87 15.55 -0.11
CA THR A 412 22.11 16.73 0.75
C THR A 412 22.45 17.99 -0.02
N GLU A 413 22.78 17.85 -1.31
CA GLU A 413 23.20 18.94 -2.17
C GLU A 413 22.20 19.16 -3.31
N SER A 414 21.74 20.40 -3.48
CA SER A 414 20.87 20.77 -4.62
C SER A 414 21.68 21.09 -5.88
N THR A 415 21.05 20.95 -7.06
CA THR A 415 21.68 21.40 -8.31
C THR A 415 21.89 22.92 -8.31
N ASP A 416 22.81 23.41 -9.14
CA ASP A 416 23.07 24.86 -9.32
C ASP A 416 21.78 25.66 -9.73
N GLN A 417 20.75 24.98 -10.23
CA GLN A 417 19.50 25.59 -10.69
C GLN A 417 18.39 25.60 -9.61
N PHE A 418 18.65 24.98 -8.46
CA PHE A 418 17.67 24.78 -7.39
C PHE A 418 18.19 25.29 -6.04
N ASP A 419 17.57 26.33 -5.51
CA ASP A 419 17.86 26.90 -4.19
C ASP A 419 16.93 26.24 -3.14
N LEU A 420 17.36 25.12 -2.57
CA LEU A 420 16.55 24.32 -1.62
C LEU A 420 16.13 25.16 -0.40
N GLU A 421 17.07 25.85 0.26
CA GLU A 421 16.75 26.67 1.45
C GLU A 421 15.77 27.79 1.09
N GLY A 422 16.03 28.49 -0.04
CA GLY A 422 15.19 29.57 -0.51
C GLY A 422 13.79 29.12 -0.93
N ILE A 423 13.62 27.90 -1.48
CA ILE A 423 12.34 27.33 -1.84
C ILE A 423 11.54 26.90 -0.61
N VAL A 424 12.19 26.25 0.36
CA VAL A 424 11.53 25.88 1.63
C VAL A 424 11.06 27.11 2.41
N GLU A 425 11.89 28.18 2.48
CA GLU A 425 11.48 29.45 3.11
C GLU A 425 10.31 30.10 2.35
N TYR A 426 10.39 30.12 1.02
CA TYR A 426 9.34 30.70 0.15
C TYR A 426 7.98 29.99 0.31
N GLY A 427 8.00 28.66 0.40
CA GLY A 427 6.80 27.84 0.63
C GLY A 427 6.21 28.11 2.01
N LYS A 428 7.03 28.08 3.06
CA LYS A 428 6.59 28.35 4.44
C LYS A 428 5.95 29.73 4.63
N GLU A 429 6.46 30.75 3.95
CA GLU A 429 5.84 32.10 3.95
C GLU A 429 4.41 32.09 3.36
N ARG A 430 4.07 31.03 2.60
CA ARG A 430 2.79 30.87 1.88
C ARG A 430 1.92 29.73 2.43
N GLY A 431 2.36 29.07 3.48
CA GLY A 431 1.65 27.92 4.05
C GLY A 431 1.79 26.63 3.22
N VAL A 432 2.82 26.54 2.38
CA VAL A 432 3.09 25.38 1.52
C VAL A 432 4.41 24.73 1.91
N ASP A 433 4.40 23.46 2.25
CA ASP A 433 5.57 22.68 2.58
C ASP A 433 6.21 22.04 1.33
N PHE A 434 7.50 21.81 1.42
CA PHE A 434 8.26 21.14 0.36
C PHE A 434 8.34 19.63 0.63
N VAL A 435 8.07 18.82 -0.39
CA VAL A 435 8.31 17.37 -0.37
C VAL A 435 9.61 17.07 -1.13
N ALA A 436 10.60 16.54 -0.44
CA ALA A 436 11.85 16.16 -1.09
C ALA A 436 11.69 14.84 -1.85
N HIS A 437 12.45 14.70 -2.94
CA HIS A 437 12.55 13.44 -3.69
C HIS A 437 13.91 12.80 -3.47
N ALA A 438 13.92 11.53 -3.14
CA ALA A 438 15.11 10.71 -2.95
C ALA A 438 15.06 9.48 -3.86
N GLU A 439 15.34 9.67 -5.16
CA GLU A 439 15.45 8.56 -6.11
C GLU A 439 16.79 7.84 -5.92
N THR A 440 16.72 6.58 -5.55
CA THR A 440 17.91 5.77 -5.29
C THR A 440 18.49 5.12 -6.54
N ALA A 441 17.71 4.96 -7.60
CA ALA A 441 18.02 4.18 -8.79
C ALA A 441 18.57 2.78 -8.46
N GLY A 442 18.14 2.20 -7.35
CA GLY A 442 18.63 0.90 -6.85
C GLY A 442 20.02 0.93 -6.21
N HIS A 443 20.63 2.12 -6.03
CA HIS A 443 21.92 2.27 -5.34
C HIS A 443 21.74 2.31 -3.82
N ILE A 444 21.30 1.22 -3.23
CA ILE A 444 20.91 1.10 -1.83
C ILE A 444 22.04 1.54 -0.88
N ASP A 445 23.27 1.08 -1.10
CA ASP A 445 24.42 1.46 -0.26
C ASP A 445 24.69 2.96 -0.30
N ASN A 446 24.52 3.61 -1.46
CA ASN A 446 24.71 5.05 -1.58
C ASN A 446 23.65 5.81 -0.77
N PHE A 447 22.40 5.41 -0.84
CA PHE A 447 21.31 6.00 -0.08
C PHE A 447 21.49 5.77 1.43
N GLU A 448 21.71 4.52 1.87
CA GLU A 448 21.87 4.20 3.29
C GLU A 448 23.06 4.94 3.95
N ASN A 449 24.12 5.20 3.20
CA ASN A 449 25.26 5.95 3.70
C ASN A 449 24.96 7.44 3.95
N GLN A 450 23.97 8.01 3.28
CA GLN A 450 23.59 9.42 3.35
C GLN A 450 22.26 9.64 4.11
N MET A 451 21.42 8.64 4.20
CA MET A 451 20.02 8.72 4.64
C MET A 451 19.82 9.51 5.95
N HIS A 452 20.59 9.22 6.98
CA HIS A 452 20.46 9.94 8.25
C HIS A 452 20.96 11.38 8.18
N GLU A 453 21.93 11.69 7.33
CA GLU A 453 22.39 13.06 7.11
C GLU A 453 21.36 13.86 6.31
N ALA A 454 20.81 13.26 5.27
CA ALA A 454 19.74 13.84 4.46
C ALA A 454 18.48 14.10 5.29
N PHE A 455 18.00 13.10 6.03
CA PHE A 455 16.79 13.26 6.85
C PHE A 455 16.98 14.29 7.98
N ARG A 456 18.16 14.37 8.57
CA ARG A 456 18.48 15.44 9.53
C ARG A 456 18.44 16.82 8.86
N LEU A 457 19.01 16.98 7.67
CA LEU A 457 18.93 18.22 6.90
C LEU A 457 17.47 18.61 6.61
N TYR A 458 16.66 17.64 6.17
CA TYR A 458 15.25 17.89 5.87
C TYR A 458 14.48 18.30 7.13
N GLN A 459 14.71 17.64 8.26
CA GLN A 459 14.13 18.02 9.56
C GLN A 459 14.57 19.43 9.98
N GLU A 460 15.88 19.78 9.87
CA GLU A 460 16.41 21.12 10.20
C GLU A 460 15.79 22.21 9.31
N LEU A 461 15.53 21.92 8.05
CA LEU A 461 14.84 22.81 7.13
C LEU A 461 13.31 22.82 7.36
N GLY A 462 12.76 21.80 8.05
CA GLY A 462 11.34 21.59 8.30
C GLY A 462 10.62 21.12 7.05
N ILE A 463 11.20 20.18 6.32
CA ILE A 463 10.60 19.41 5.22
C ILE A 463 9.88 18.22 5.85
N PRO A 464 8.53 18.12 5.78
CA PRO A 464 7.79 17.11 6.53
C PRO A 464 7.69 15.76 5.82
N ALA A 465 7.94 15.70 4.52
CA ALA A 465 7.72 14.51 3.73
C ALA A 465 8.82 14.24 2.69
N VAL A 466 9.04 12.96 2.42
CA VAL A 466 9.98 12.50 1.39
C VAL A 466 9.29 11.47 0.50
N LYS A 467 9.38 11.67 -0.82
CA LYS A 467 9.12 10.63 -1.81
C LYS A 467 10.42 9.88 -2.08
N THR A 468 10.47 8.58 -1.75
CA THR A 468 11.60 7.72 -2.14
C THR A 468 11.29 6.97 -3.41
N GLY A 469 12.27 6.83 -4.31
CA GLY A 469 12.15 6.06 -5.55
C GLY A 469 13.22 4.97 -5.63
N TYR A 470 12.89 3.90 -6.34
CA TYR A 470 13.75 2.74 -6.56
C TYR A 470 13.66 2.28 -8.03
N ALA A 471 13.47 3.25 -8.92
CA ALA A 471 13.41 2.98 -10.35
C ALA A 471 14.64 2.18 -10.81
N TYR A 472 14.41 1.10 -11.56
CA TYR A 472 15.45 0.23 -12.14
C TYR A 472 16.24 -0.68 -11.18
N ALA A 473 15.89 -0.79 -9.92
CA ALA A 473 16.50 -1.80 -9.06
C ALA A 473 16.48 -3.21 -9.66
N SER A 474 15.61 -3.46 -10.62
CA SER A 474 15.38 -4.77 -11.22
C SER A 474 15.55 -4.87 -12.74
N ALA A 475 15.46 -3.77 -13.47
CA ALA A 475 15.25 -3.85 -14.92
C ALA A 475 16.50 -4.18 -15.72
N THR A 476 17.69 -3.98 -15.18
CA THR A 476 18.95 -4.26 -15.89
C THR A 476 19.99 -4.84 -14.95
N ASN A 477 20.68 -5.91 -15.36
CA ASN A 477 21.76 -6.57 -14.63
C ASN A 477 23.04 -5.72 -14.48
N GLU A 478 22.93 -4.38 -14.53
CA GLU A 478 24.06 -3.46 -14.60
C GLU A 478 24.24 -2.59 -13.34
N TYR A 479 23.43 -2.77 -12.27
CA TYR A 479 23.46 -1.93 -11.07
C TYR A 479 24.23 -2.53 -9.90
N PRO A 480 24.74 -1.70 -8.94
CA PRO A 480 25.62 -2.17 -7.85
C PRO A 480 24.98 -3.09 -6.81
N VAL A 481 23.63 -3.25 -6.83
CA VAL A 481 22.93 -4.33 -6.12
C VAL A 481 22.20 -5.26 -7.10
N PRO A 482 22.83 -5.65 -8.23
CA PRO A 482 22.18 -6.35 -9.35
C PRO A 482 21.76 -7.77 -9.01
N GLU A 483 22.09 -8.25 -7.83
CA GLU A 483 21.83 -9.61 -7.40
C GLU A 483 20.62 -9.72 -6.46
N HIS A 484 20.10 -8.60 -5.92
CA HIS A 484 18.97 -8.58 -5.02
C HIS A 484 17.66 -8.28 -5.75
N HIS A 485 16.68 -9.13 -5.56
CA HIS A 485 15.32 -8.85 -5.97
C HIS A 485 14.65 -7.83 -5.04
N HIS A 486 13.76 -7.01 -5.56
CA HIS A 486 13.08 -5.94 -4.84
C HIS A 486 12.32 -6.39 -3.59
N HIS A 487 11.93 -7.66 -3.52
CA HIS A 487 11.14 -8.22 -2.41
C HIS A 487 11.90 -9.32 -1.65
N ASP A 488 13.22 -9.45 -1.82
CA ASP A 488 14.02 -10.38 -1.01
C ASP A 488 14.21 -9.84 0.42
N GLN A 489 14.73 -10.67 1.32
CA GLN A 489 14.93 -10.28 2.72
C GLN A 489 15.84 -9.06 2.89
N TYR A 490 16.86 -8.88 2.03
CA TYR A 490 17.76 -7.74 2.10
C TYR A 490 17.02 -6.41 1.85
N MET A 491 16.20 -6.38 0.79
CA MET A 491 15.39 -5.21 0.44
C MET A 491 14.26 -4.98 1.46
N VAL A 492 13.59 -6.03 1.95
CA VAL A 492 12.61 -5.90 3.04
C VAL A 492 13.22 -5.20 4.25
N ASN A 493 14.46 -5.57 4.60
CA ASN A 493 15.18 -4.96 5.72
C ASN A 493 15.65 -3.53 5.39
N HIS A 494 16.00 -3.24 4.14
CA HIS A 494 16.28 -1.88 3.70
C HIS A 494 15.07 -0.95 3.87
N TYR A 495 13.92 -1.29 3.31
CA TYR A 495 12.69 -0.50 3.47
C TYR A 495 12.32 -0.30 4.94
N GLN A 496 12.54 -1.30 5.80
CA GLN A 496 12.31 -1.15 7.24
C GLN A 496 13.24 -0.11 7.87
N ARG A 497 14.53 -0.11 7.51
CA ARG A 497 15.50 0.89 7.99
C ARG A 497 15.13 2.30 7.54
N VAL A 498 14.66 2.47 6.31
CA VAL A 498 14.21 3.76 5.78
C VAL A 498 13.01 4.30 6.58
N VAL A 499 12.02 3.45 6.83
CA VAL A 499 10.84 3.83 7.63
C VAL A 499 11.22 4.23 9.05
N GLU A 500 12.13 3.47 9.69
CA GLU A 500 12.62 3.75 11.05
C GLU A 500 13.44 5.05 11.09
N ALA A 501 14.35 5.24 10.13
CA ALA A 501 15.14 6.45 10.04
C ALA A 501 14.28 7.70 9.78
N ALA A 502 13.29 7.61 8.90
CA ALA A 502 12.37 8.70 8.65
C ALA A 502 11.53 9.04 9.90
N ALA A 503 11.07 8.03 10.65
CA ALA A 503 10.38 8.25 11.92
C ALA A 503 11.26 8.93 12.98
N ASP A 504 12.55 8.57 13.06
CA ASP A 504 13.52 9.21 13.97
C ASP A 504 13.73 10.70 13.66
N HIS A 505 13.39 11.14 12.45
CA HIS A 505 13.51 12.53 11.97
C HIS A 505 12.17 13.22 11.73
N GLU A 506 11.05 12.62 12.17
CA GLU A 506 9.69 13.18 11.99
C GLU A 506 9.35 13.43 10.51
N ILE A 507 9.63 12.46 9.63
CA ILE A 507 9.41 12.53 8.19
C ILE A 507 8.37 11.51 7.74
N MET A 508 7.37 11.97 7.00
CA MET A 508 6.40 11.16 6.29
C MET A 508 6.98 10.59 4.99
N LEU A 509 6.59 9.37 4.64
CA LEU A 509 7.10 8.69 3.45
C LEU A 509 6.01 8.39 2.43
N ASN A 510 6.29 8.78 1.19
CA ASN A 510 5.70 8.24 -0.02
C ASN A 510 6.73 7.35 -0.72
N VAL A 511 6.43 6.06 -0.91
CA VAL A 511 7.41 5.11 -1.45
C VAL A 511 7.01 4.66 -2.85
N HIS A 512 7.76 5.05 -3.88
CA HIS A 512 7.60 4.52 -5.23
C HIS A 512 8.46 3.27 -5.43
N GLU A 513 8.06 2.39 -6.36
CA GLU A 513 8.56 1.01 -6.48
C GLU A 513 8.66 0.30 -5.11
N PRO A 514 7.61 0.36 -4.28
CA PRO A 514 7.64 -0.20 -2.94
C PRO A 514 7.57 -1.71 -2.96
N ILE A 515 7.90 -2.33 -1.83
CA ILE A 515 7.32 -3.63 -1.51
C ILE A 515 5.83 -3.45 -1.27
N LYS A 516 5.02 -4.44 -1.67
CA LYS A 516 3.59 -4.46 -1.34
C LYS A 516 3.36 -4.13 0.13
N PRO A 517 2.40 -3.27 0.47
CA PRO A 517 2.06 -2.99 1.86
C PRO A 517 1.58 -4.25 2.58
N THR A 518 1.87 -4.35 3.86
CA THR A 518 1.51 -5.49 4.72
C THR A 518 0.95 -5.04 6.07
N GLY A 519 0.29 -3.87 6.10
CA GLY A 519 -0.34 -3.30 7.28
C GLY A 519 0.63 -2.60 8.24
N LYS A 520 1.89 -2.40 7.87
CA LYS A 520 2.93 -1.77 8.70
C LYS A 520 2.60 -0.35 9.17
N ARG A 521 1.68 0.36 8.48
CA ARG A 521 1.22 1.68 8.89
C ARG A 521 0.61 1.73 10.31
N ARG A 522 0.14 0.59 10.88
CA ARG A 522 -0.24 0.52 12.30
C ARG A 522 0.96 0.78 13.21
N THR A 523 2.10 0.16 12.90
CA THR A 523 3.32 0.24 13.71
C THR A 523 4.12 1.51 13.41
N TRP A 524 4.14 1.90 12.13
CA TRP A 524 4.88 3.01 11.58
C TRP A 524 3.96 3.90 10.74
N PRO A 525 3.15 4.76 11.38
CA PRO A 525 2.18 5.60 10.67
C PRO A 525 2.80 6.66 9.76
N ASN A 526 4.09 6.93 9.86
CA ASN A 526 4.81 7.76 8.90
C ASN A 526 5.00 7.13 7.52
N LEU A 527 4.69 5.85 7.34
CA LEU A 527 4.57 5.19 6.04
C LEU A 527 3.18 5.51 5.47
N MET A 528 3.07 6.62 4.75
CA MET A 528 1.81 7.20 4.33
C MET A 528 1.20 6.48 3.14
N THR A 529 1.97 6.25 2.11
CA THR A 529 1.50 5.68 0.86
C THR A 529 2.63 5.03 0.08
N GLY A 530 2.31 4.30 -0.96
CA GLY A 530 3.28 3.77 -1.90
C GLY A 530 2.63 3.36 -3.20
N GLU A 531 3.35 3.51 -4.30
CA GLU A 531 2.85 3.18 -5.62
C GLU A 531 2.54 1.67 -5.72
N GLY A 532 3.52 0.83 -6.05
CA GLY A 532 3.38 -0.62 -6.19
C GLY A 532 2.21 -1.06 -7.07
N VAL A 533 1.98 -0.34 -8.17
CA VAL A 533 0.86 -0.50 -9.08
C VAL A 533 1.25 0.08 -10.45
N ARG A 534 0.60 -0.33 -11.51
CA ARG A 534 0.67 0.38 -12.78
C ARG A 534 -0.08 1.71 -12.64
N GLY A 535 0.67 2.79 -12.32
CA GLY A 535 0.16 4.12 -11.97
C GLY A 535 -0.22 4.96 -13.18
N MET A 536 -0.53 6.24 -12.93
CA MET A 536 -0.93 7.21 -13.96
C MET A 536 0.20 7.47 -14.96
N GLU A 537 1.46 7.33 -14.60
CA GLU A 537 2.62 7.55 -15.47
C GLU A 537 2.57 6.74 -16.78
N PHE A 538 1.97 5.54 -16.74
CA PHE A 538 1.81 4.72 -17.92
C PHE A 538 0.90 5.34 -18.99
N ASN A 539 0.05 6.30 -18.63
CA ASN A 539 -0.72 7.08 -19.58
C ASN A 539 0.14 8.11 -20.34
N ALA A 540 1.32 8.46 -19.81
CA ALA A 540 2.21 9.43 -20.43
C ALA A 540 3.07 8.84 -21.56
N TRP A 541 3.35 7.53 -21.55
CA TRP A 541 4.34 6.90 -22.43
C TRP A 541 3.97 5.52 -22.96
N SER A 542 2.72 5.15 -22.89
CA SER A 542 2.18 3.92 -23.44
C SER A 542 0.74 4.16 -23.94
N GLU A 543 0.05 3.12 -24.40
CA GLU A 543 -1.39 3.13 -24.68
C GLU A 543 -2.25 3.53 -23.45
N GLY A 544 -1.62 3.71 -22.31
CA GLY A 544 -2.25 4.09 -21.05
C GLY A 544 -2.87 2.92 -20.28
N ASN A 545 -3.55 3.27 -19.21
CA ASN A 545 -4.30 2.32 -18.40
C ASN A 545 -5.74 2.21 -18.94
N PRO A 546 -6.28 1.01 -19.15
CA PRO A 546 -7.69 0.87 -19.48
C PRO A 546 -8.56 1.32 -18.28
N PRO A 547 -9.75 1.90 -18.51
CA PRO A 547 -10.59 2.42 -17.42
C PRO A 547 -11.00 1.37 -16.39
N GLY A 548 -11.12 0.09 -16.79
CA GLY A 548 -11.35 -1.02 -15.87
C GLY A 548 -10.22 -1.25 -14.86
N HIS A 549 -9.01 -0.75 -15.13
CA HIS A 549 -7.87 -0.89 -14.20
C HIS A 549 -8.13 -0.13 -12.89
N THR A 550 -8.56 1.11 -12.96
CA THR A 550 -8.80 1.94 -11.77
C THR A 550 -9.92 1.41 -10.87
N VAL A 551 -10.92 0.73 -11.44
CA VAL A 551 -12.00 0.08 -10.68
C VAL A 551 -11.68 -1.38 -10.32
N THR A 552 -10.50 -1.89 -10.70
CA THR A 552 -9.94 -3.16 -10.22
C THR A 552 -9.11 -2.95 -8.95
N LEU A 553 -8.34 -1.86 -8.89
CA LEU A 553 -7.37 -1.58 -7.82
C LEU A 553 -7.96 -1.56 -6.41
N PRO A 554 -9.16 -1.01 -6.15
CA PRO A 554 -9.76 -1.01 -4.82
C PRO A 554 -9.96 -2.41 -4.23
N PHE A 555 -10.26 -3.38 -5.08
CA PHE A 555 -10.55 -4.76 -4.72
C PHE A 555 -9.34 -5.71 -4.84
N THR A 556 -8.18 -5.18 -5.19
CA THR A 556 -6.96 -5.97 -5.40
C THR A 556 -5.78 -5.32 -4.69
N ARG A 557 -4.97 -4.48 -5.37
CA ARG A 557 -3.77 -3.83 -4.83
C ARG A 557 -4.04 -3.05 -3.54
N MET A 558 -5.14 -2.31 -3.48
CA MET A 558 -5.45 -1.45 -2.32
C MET A 558 -5.86 -2.25 -1.08
N LEU A 559 -6.23 -3.54 -1.22
CA LEU A 559 -6.46 -4.42 -0.06
C LEU A 559 -5.18 -4.61 0.78
N ALA A 560 -4.01 -4.46 0.19
CA ALA A 560 -2.72 -4.45 0.89
C ALA A 560 -2.50 -3.18 1.73
N GLY A 561 -3.00 -2.03 1.25
CA GLY A 561 -2.86 -0.73 1.91
C GLY A 561 -2.93 0.45 0.95
N PRO A 562 -2.68 1.68 1.44
CA PRO A 562 -2.74 2.90 0.66
C PRO A 562 -1.97 2.83 -0.67
N VAL A 563 -2.46 3.55 -1.68
CA VAL A 563 -1.86 3.55 -3.02
C VAL A 563 -1.68 4.97 -3.55
N ASP A 564 -0.46 5.31 -3.95
CA ASP A 564 -0.17 6.53 -4.70
C ASP A 564 -0.34 6.25 -6.19
N TYR A 565 -1.56 6.39 -6.69
CA TYR A 565 -1.91 6.21 -8.10
C TYR A 565 -1.67 7.47 -8.92
N THR A 566 -1.52 8.62 -8.26
CA THR A 566 -1.33 9.95 -8.87
C THR A 566 -2.49 10.40 -9.79
N PRO A 567 -3.75 10.46 -9.28
CA PRO A 567 -4.91 10.87 -10.05
C PRO A 567 -4.97 12.39 -10.27
N GLY A 568 -6.04 12.86 -10.96
CA GLY A 568 -6.37 14.27 -11.06
C GLY A 568 -5.87 14.95 -12.34
N ILE A 569 -5.60 14.19 -13.40
CA ILE A 569 -5.22 14.77 -14.69
C ILE A 569 -6.45 15.37 -15.38
N PHE A 570 -6.44 16.68 -15.60
CA PHE A 570 -7.49 17.44 -16.28
C PHE A 570 -7.22 17.58 -17.77
N ASN A 571 -5.95 17.75 -18.17
CA ASN A 571 -5.56 17.72 -19.57
C ASN A 571 -5.46 16.27 -20.09
N ILE A 572 -6.60 15.63 -20.27
CA ILE A 572 -6.74 14.21 -20.60
C ILE A 572 -6.11 13.85 -21.96
N THR A 573 -6.13 14.79 -22.92
CA THR A 573 -5.64 14.60 -24.29
C THR A 573 -4.41 15.46 -24.57
N TYR A 574 -3.39 15.36 -23.76
CA TYR A 574 -2.21 16.24 -23.75
C TYR A 574 -1.22 16.09 -24.93
N ASN A 575 -1.65 15.56 -26.06
CA ASN A 575 -0.85 15.24 -27.25
C ASN A 575 -0.04 16.41 -27.86
N GLU A 576 -0.27 17.65 -27.42
CA GLU A 576 0.35 18.83 -28.03
C GLU A 576 1.89 18.86 -27.96
N ASN A 577 2.50 18.09 -27.04
CA ASN A 577 3.95 18.10 -26.80
C ASN A 577 4.65 16.76 -27.07
N TYR A 578 3.93 15.71 -27.45
CA TYR A 578 4.53 14.43 -27.79
C TYR A 578 5.05 14.44 -29.21
N PRO A 579 6.28 14.00 -29.49
CA PRO A 579 6.75 13.87 -30.86
C PRO A 579 5.85 12.88 -31.62
N ASP A 580 5.43 13.29 -32.83
CA ASP A 580 4.49 12.62 -33.73
C ASP A 580 4.83 11.14 -34.09
N GLU A 581 5.79 10.49 -33.45
CA GLU A 581 6.37 9.22 -33.88
C GLU A 581 6.68 8.19 -32.77
N ALA A 582 6.05 8.26 -31.61
CA ALA A 582 6.14 7.15 -30.65
C ALA A 582 5.21 6.01 -31.10
N ASP A 583 5.71 5.10 -31.90
CA ASP A 583 5.13 3.78 -32.29
C ASP A 583 3.63 3.72 -32.69
N GLY A 584 2.99 4.83 -33.04
CA GLY A 584 1.65 4.85 -33.62
C GLY A 584 0.49 4.84 -32.61
N GLU A 585 0.75 5.02 -31.35
CA GLU A 585 -0.26 5.17 -30.30
C GLU A 585 -0.11 6.54 -29.63
N ASP A 586 -1.19 7.35 -29.68
CA ASP A 586 -1.24 8.65 -29.00
C ASP A 586 -1.42 8.42 -27.51
N PRO A 587 -0.43 8.74 -26.63
CA PRO A 587 -0.59 8.61 -25.18
C PRO A 587 -1.69 9.56 -24.68
N ARG A 588 -2.55 9.04 -23.81
CA ARG A 588 -3.65 9.79 -23.21
C ARG A 588 -4.12 9.15 -21.92
N VAL A 589 -4.88 9.88 -21.13
CA VAL A 589 -5.65 9.32 -20.01
C VAL A 589 -6.97 8.74 -20.56
N ASN A 590 -7.21 7.44 -20.36
CA ASN A 590 -8.34 6.71 -20.94
C ASN A 590 -9.62 6.77 -20.10
N THR A 591 -9.83 7.86 -19.36
CA THR A 591 -11.02 8.10 -18.53
C THR A 591 -11.54 9.51 -18.74
N THR A 592 -12.77 9.79 -18.29
CA THR A 592 -13.31 11.15 -18.29
C THR A 592 -12.75 11.97 -17.13
N LEU A 593 -12.96 13.30 -17.15
CA LEU A 593 -12.58 14.18 -16.05
C LEU A 593 -13.35 13.85 -14.76
N ALA A 594 -14.65 13.58 -14.85
CA ALA A 594 -15.44 13.18 -13.68
C ALA A 594 -14.93 11.86 -13.06
N HIS A 595 -14.38 10.94 -13.86
CA HIS A 595 -13.71 9.75 -13.36
C HIS A 595 -12.45 10.10 -12.56
N GLN A 596 -11.63 11.05 -13.03
CA GLN A 596 -10.43 11.49 -12.30
C GLN A 596 -10.79 12.04 -10.92
N LEU A 597 -11.87 12.82 -10.81
CA LEU A 597 -12.37 13.30 -9.52
C LEU A 597 -12.86 12.15 -8.62
N ALA A 598 -13.61 11.20 -9.18
CA ALA A 598 -14.14 10.05 -8.43
C ALA A 598 -13.03 9.16 -7.84
N LEU A 599 -11.82 9.17 -8.41
CA LEU A 599 -10.70 8.36 -7.91
C LEU A 599 -10.24 8.78 -6.51
N TYR A 600 -10.41 10.03 -6.09
CA TYR A 600 -9.97 10.50 -4.78
C TYR A 600 -10.66 9.77 -3.61
N PRO A 601 -11.99 9.61 -3.57
CA PRO A 601 -12.62 8.76 -2.57
C PRO A 601 -12.43 7.25 -2.82
N ILE A 602 -12.26 6.80 -4.07
CA ILE A 602 -12.12 5.38 -4.41
C ILE A 602 -10.74 4.86 -4.01
N LEU A 603 -9.67 5.57 -4.41
CA LEU A 603 -8.29 5.14 -4.19
C LEU A 603 -7.71 5.83 -2.95
N PHE A 604 -7.63 5.08 -1.86
CA PHE A 604 -7.15 5.58 -0.57
C PHE A 604 -5.63 5.80 -0.57
N SER A 605 -5.21 7.02 -0.21
CA SER A 605 -3.80 7.40 -0.03
C SER A 605 -3.67 8.39 1.13
N GLY A 606 -2.66 8.25 1.96
CA GLY A 606 -2.38 9.20 3.04
C GLY A 606 -1.64 10.46 2.56
N LEU A 607 -1.04 10.41 1.38
CA LEU A 607 -0.54 11.55 0.62
C LEU A 607 -1.15 11.42 -0.77
N GLN A 608 -2.10 12.31 -1.10
CA GLN A 608 -2.89 12.21 -2.33
C GLN A 608 -2.44 13.26 -3.33
N MET A 609 -2.08 12.86 -4.54
CA MET A 609 -1.55 13.81 -5.52
C MET A 609 -2.66 14.50 -6.34
N ALA A 610 -2.57 15.83 -6.49
CA ALA A 610 -3.15 16.58 -7.58
C ALA A 610 -2.11 16.61 -8.71
N ALA A 611 -2.21 15.66 -9.64
CA ALA A 611 -1.05 15.28 -10.45
C ALA A 611 -0.79 16.18 -11.66
N ASP A 612 -1.78 16.96 -12.12
CA ASP A 612 -1.64 17.78 -13.33
C ASP A 612 -0.88 19.11 -13.05
N LEU A 613 -0.59 19.84 -14.10
CA LEU A 613 0.14 21.08 -14.05
C LEU A 613 -0.79 22.25 -13.65
N PRO A 614 -0.32 23.29 -12.94
CA PRO A 614 -1.11 24.43 -12.50
C PRO A 614 -2.02 25.04 -13.58
N GLN A 615 -1.49 25.25 -14.78
CA GLN A 615 -2.26 25.88 -15.86
C GLN A 615 -3.43 25.04 -16.40
N HIS A 616 -3.50 23.75 -16.06
CA HIS A 616 -4.61 22.88 -16.47
C HIS A 616 -5.75 22.87 -15.43
N TYR A 617 -5.46 23.37 -14.23
CA TYR A 617 -6.45 23.56 -13.17
C TYR A 617 -6.98 25.00 -13.13
N GLU A 618 -6.19 25.98 -13.58
CA GLU A 618 -6.56 27.39 -13.56
C GLU A 618 -7.90 27.65 -14.28
N GLY A 619 -8.90 28.12 -13.51
CA GLY A 619 -10.22 28.47 -14.02
C GLY A 619 -11.18 27.28 -14.24
N GLU A 620 -10.79 26.08 -13.87
CA GLU A 620 -11.63 24.88 -13.94
C GLU A 620 -12.46 24.72 -12.65
N GLU A 621 -13.76 24.98 -12.72
CA GLU A 621 -14.66 24.90 -11.56
C GLU A 621 -14.64 23.51 -10.89
N ALA A 622 -14.39 22.45 -11.66
CA ALA A 622 -14.31 21.08 -11.15
C ALA A 622 -13.12 20.85 -10.20
N PHE A 623 -12.11 21.73 -10.23
CA PHE A 623 -10.94 21.63 -9.34
C PHE A 623 -11.31 21.86 -7.87
N GLU A 624 -12.42 22.60 -7.58
CA GLU A 624 -12.98 22.77 -6.23
C GLU A 624 -13.14 21.43 -5.48
N PHE A 625 -13.40 20.32 -6.18
CA PHE A 625 -13.49 19.01 -5.53
C PHE A 625 -12.14 18.57 -4.96
N ILE A 626 -11.05 18.76 -5.70
CA ILE A 626 -9.70 18.38 -5.28
C ILE A 626 -9.21 19.26 -4.12
N GLU A 627 -9.54 20.55 -4.13
CA GLU A 627 -9.20 21.50 -3.06
C GLU A 627 -9.81 21.12 -1.70
N HIS A 628 -10.89 20.34 -1.70
CA HIS A 628 -11.63 20.01 -0.47
C HIS A 628 -11.55 18.55 -0.05
N VAL A 629 -11.20 17.62 -0.96
CA VAL A 629 -11.19 16.20 -0.64
C VAL A 629 -10.01 15.87 0.27
N PRO A 630 -10.23 15.31 1.48
CA PRO A 630 -9.16 14.98 2.42
C PRO A 630 -8.45 13.67 2.05
N ALA A 631 -7.24 13.47 2.60
CA ALA A 631 -6.45 12.25 2.43
C ALA A 631 -6.62 11.24 3.59
N ALA A 632 -7.29 11.62 4.69
CA ALA A 632 -7.60 10.74 5.82
C ALA A 632 -9.08 10.76 6.17
N TRP A 633 -9.57 9.62 6.67
CA TRP A 633 -10.99 9.37 6.79
C TRP A 633 -11.35 8.82 8.17
N ASP A 634 -12.49 9.26 8.68
CA ASP A 634 -13.11 8.76 9.91
C ASP A 634 -13.93 7.50 9.69
N GLU A 635 -14.49 7.34 8.48
CA GLU A 635 -15.33 6.22 8.11
C GLU A 635 -15.25 5.96 6.61
N THR A 636 -15.28 4.69 6.24
CA THR A 636 -15.36 4.23 4.84
C THR A 636 -16.52 3.26 4.70
N ARG A 637 -17.35 3.47 3.67
CA ARG A 637 -18.43 2.55 3.25
C ARG A 637 -18.32 2.28 1.77
N VAL A 638 -18.33 1.03 1.39
CA VAL A 638 -18.50 0.64 -0.01
C VAL A 638 -19.98 0.55 -0.30
N ILE A 639 -20.46 1.47 -1.14
CA ILE A 639 -21.89 1.53 -1.51
C ILE A 639 -22.24 0.36 -2.40
N ASP A 640 -21.44 0.13 -3.45
CA ASP A 640 -21.59 -0.97 -4.38
C ASP A 640 -20.32 -1.16 -5.19
N GLY A 641 -20.13 -2.32 -5.81
CA GLY A 641 -18.99 -2.56 -6.69
C GLY A 641 -18.90 -3.97 -7.26
N GLU A 642 -18.44 -4.03 -8.49
CA GLU A 642 -18.09 -5.27 -9.16
C GLU A 642 -16.67 -5.15 -9.72
N ILE A 643 -15.80 -6.05 -9.30
CA ILE A 643 -14.35 -6.00 -9.61
C ILE A 643 -14.15 -5.89 -11.13
N ALA A 644 -13.31 -4.94 -11.55
CA ALA A 644 -13.02 -4.61 -12.94
C ALA A 644 -14.21 -4.06 -13.76
N ARG A 645 -15.32 -3.73 -13.10
CA ARG A 645 -16.51 -3.16 -13.76
C ARG A 645 -16.85 -1.77 -13.24
N TYR A 646 -17.00 -1.62 -11.95
CA TYR A 646 -17.27 -0.34 -11.29
C TYR A 646 -16.98 -0.39 -9.79
N ALA A 647 -16.81 0.78 -9.20
CA ALA A 647 -16.69 0.95 -7.76
C ALA A 647 -17.44 2.20 -7.32
N SER A 648 -18.15 2.13 -6.19
CA SER A 648 -18.81 3.26 -5.54
C SER A 648 -18.47 3.23 -4.06
N VAL A 649 -17.75 4.26 -3.58
CA VAL A 649 -17.22 4.35 -2.22
C VAL A 649 -17.60 5.69 -1.61
N ALA A 650 -18.16 5.67 -0.41
CA ALA A 650 -18.41 6.85 0.42
C ALA A 650 -17.43 6.90 1.59
N ARG A 651 -16.88 8.08 1.87
CA ARG A 651 -15.93 8.31 2.96
C ARG A 651 -16.30 9.56 3.73
N ARG A 652 -16.13 9.54 5.05
CA ARG A 652 -16.39 10.68 5.94
C ARG A 652 -15.09 11.22 6.52
N SER A 653 -14.98 12.53 6.55
CA SER A 653 -13.97 13.26 7.31
C SER A 653 -14.65 14.39 8.08
N GLY A 654 -14.50 14.41 9.40
CA GLY A 654 -15.28 15.28 10.25
C GLY A 654 -16.79 15.05 10.08
N GLU A 655 -17.51 16.06 9.65
CA GLU A 655 -18.95 16.00 9.39
C GLU A 655 -19.29 15.87 7.90
N GLU A 656 -18.31 16.01 7.01
CA GLU A 656 -18.50 15.95 5.55
C GLU A 656 -18.34 14.53 5.01
N TRP A 657 -19.10 14.23 3.96
CA TRP A 657 -18.97 12.99 3.22
C TRP A 657 -18.53 13.23 1.78
N TYR A 658 -17.75 12.32 1.26
CA TYR A 658 -17.25 12.31 -0.11
C TYR A 658 -17.59 10.99 -0.75
N VAL A 659 -18.21 11.01 -1.93
CA VAL A 659 -18.55 9.80 -2.68
C VAL A 659 -17.83 9.82 -4.01
N GLY A 660 -17.16 8.74 -4.35
CA GLY A 660 -16.61 8.49 -5.68
C GLY A 660 -17.29 7.27 -6.29
N THR A 661 -17.80 7.42 -7.51
CA THR A 661 -18.34 6.31 -8.31
C THR A 661 -17.69 6.35 -9.69
N ALA A 662 -17.09 5.25 -10.14
CA ALA A 662 -16.39 5.15 -11.42
C ALA A 662 -16.72 3.83 -12.12
N THR A 663 -16.69 3.82 -13.47
CA THR A 663 -17.02 2.66 -14.28
C THR A 663 -15.90 2.30 -15.27
N ASP A 664 -15.92 1.05 -15.76
CA ASP A 664 -15.09 0.58 -16.86
C ASP A 664 -15.46 1.27 -18.19
N ALA A 665 -15.03 0.73 -19.32
CA ALA A 665 -15.36 1.26 -20.66
C ALA A 665 -16.88 1.27 -20.98
N SER A 666 -17.71 0.66 -20.14
CA SER A 666 -19.16 0.56 -20.36
C SER A 666 -19.91 1.65 -19.62
N PRO A 667 -20.83 2.39 -20.27
CA PRO A 667 -21.67 3.35 -19.55
C PRO A 667 -22.55 2.63 -18.52
N ARG A 668 -22.80 3.30 -17.38
CA ARG A 668 -23.48 2.68 -16.25
C ARG A 668 -24.30 3.69 -15.46
N VAL A 669 -25.35 3.21 -14.80
CA VAL A 669 -26.05 3.93 -13.74
C VAL A 669 -25.90 3.12 -12.46
N VAL A 670 -25.41 3.76 -11.40
CA VAL A 670 -25.25 3.16 -10.06
C VAL A 670 -26.18 3.91 -9.10
N GLU A 671 -26.95 3.18 -8.31
CA GLU A 671 -27.75 3.77 -7.24
C GLU A 671 -26.84 4.04 -6.02
N VAL A 672 -26.84 5.29 -5.56
CA VAL A 672 -26.11 5.75 -4.37
C VAL A 672 -27.14 6.16 -3.31
N PRO A 673 -27.59 5.22 -2.43
CA PRO A 673 -28.44 5.56 -1.31
C PRO A 673 -27.66 6.41 -0.30
N LEU A 674 -28.27 7.49 0.19
CA LEU A 674 -27.63 8.40 1.13
C LEU A 674 -27.94 8.06 2.60
N ASP A 675 -28.34 6.80 2.89
CA ASP A 675 -28.73 6.34 4.21
C ASP A 675 -27.57 6.31 5.25
N PHE A 676 -26.35 6.59 4.80
CA PHE A 676 -25.19 6.81 5.66
C PHE A 676 -25.13 8.23 6.27
N LEU A 677 -25.95 9.17 5.78
CA LEU A 677 -26.06 10.51 6.33
C LEU A 677 -26.91 10.53 7.61
N ASP A 678 -26.76 11.55 8.42
CA ASP A 678 -27.61 11.75 9.60
C ASP A 678 -29.07 11.98 9.17
N ALA A 679 -29.98 11.16 9.72
CA ALA A 679 -31.39 11.10 9.29
C ALA A 679 -32.15 12.42 9.55
N ASP A 680 -31.73 13.22 10.52
CA ASP A 680 -32.41 14.45 10.96
C ASP A 680 -31.72 15.72 10.43
N ARG A 681 -30.80 15.58 9.45
CA ARG A 681 -29.99 16.69 8.92
C ARG A 681 -30.10 16.82 7.40
N GLU A 682 -30.08 18.04 6.91
CA GLU A 682 -29.93 18.36 5.49
C GLU A 682 -28.46 18.59 5.13
N TYR A 683 -28.11 18.33 3.88
CA TYR A 683 -26.76 18.49 3.34
C TYR A 683 -26.80 19.29 2.05
N ASP A 684 -25.82 20.17 1.86
CA ASP A 684 -25.51 20.74 0.56
C ASP A 684 -24.70 19.69 -0.23
N ALA A 685 -25.25 19.23 -1.34
CA ALA A 685 -24.60 18.28 -2.24
C ALA A 685 -23.97 19.04 -3.41
N TYR A 686 -22.66 18.92 -3.56
CA TYR A 686 -21.86 19.36 -4.70
C TYR A 686 -21.55 18.14 -5.54
N ILE A 687 -22.12 18.07 -6.74
CA ILE A 687 -22.09 16.88 -7.60
C ILE A 687 -21.34 17.22 -8.88
N TYR A 688 -20.29 16.47 -9.16
CA TYR A 688 -19.45 16.57 -10.33
C TYR A 688 -19.62 15.29 -11.14
N ARG A 689 -20.20 15.38 -12.33
CA ARG A 689 -20.55 14.21 -13.14
C ARG A 689 -20.26 14.39 -14.62
N ASP A 690 -20.20 13.30 -15.35
CA ASP A 690 -20.18 13.35 -16.80
C ASP A 690 -21.41 14.12 -17.31
N ALA A 691 -21.19 15.10 -18.18
CA ALA A 691 -22.26 15.81 -18.87
C ALA A 691 -22.97 14.87 -19.88
N PRO A 692 -24.18 15.15 -20.34
CA PRO A 692 -24.87 14.32 -21.31
C PRO A 692 -24.12 14.11 -22.64
N GLU A 693 -23.23 15.04 -23.00
CA GLU A 693 -22.39 14.98 -24.20
C GLU A 693 -21.00 14.39 -23.95
N THR A 694 -20.71 13.94 -22.73
CA THR A 694 -19.40 13.35 -22.39
C THR A 694 -19.18 12.04 -23.13
N ASP A 695 -18.03 11.95 -23.78
CA ASP A 695 -17.58 10.77 -24.49
C ASP A 695 -16.05 10.69 -24.37
N VAL A 696 -15.54 9.57 -23.89
CA VAL A 696 -14.12 9.40 -23.57
C VAL A 696 -13.18 9.68 -24.74
N GLU A 697 -13.63 9.45 -25.99
CA GLU A 697 -12.79 9.63 -27.18
C GLU A 697 -12.86 11.07 -27.74
N THR A 698 -14.03 11.70 -27.68
CA THR A 698 -14.28 12.95 -28.42
C THR A 698 -14.54 14.15 -27.52
N ASN A 699 -14.96 13.94 -26.27
CA ASN A 699 -15.29 15.00 -25.32
C ASN A 699 -15.11 14.55 -23.85
N PRO A 700 -13.90 14.12 -23.43
CA PRO A 700 -13.67 13.48 -22.13
C PRO A 700 -13.72 14.46 -20.94
N THR A 701 -13.60 15.78 -21.18
CA THR A 701 -13.52 16.81 -20.14
C THR A 701 -14.86 17.49 -19.83
N ALA A 702 -15.94 17.11 -20.53
CA ALA A 702 -17.24 17.69 -20.27
C ALA A 702 -17.79 17.22 -18.92
N VAL A 703 -17.87 18.13 -17.96
CA VAL A 703 -18.39 17.89 -16.61
C VAL A 703 -19.60 18.78 -16.38
N GLU A 704 -20.66 18.21 -15.83
CA GLU A 704 -21.79 18.95 -15.30
C GLU A 704 -21.65 19.07 -13.78
N ILE A 705 -21.72 20.29 -13.25
CA ILE A 705 -21.66 20.56 -11.80
C ILE A 705 -23.06 20.95 -11.33
N GLU A 706 -23.61 20.15 -10.43
CA GLU A 706 -24.92 20.38 -9.81
C GLU A 706 -24.76 20.67 -8.32
N ARG A 707 -25.45 21.69 -7.83
CA ARG A 707 -25.51 22.02 -6.41
C ARG A 707 -26.97 21.98 -5.95
N ARG A 708 -27.26 21.15 -4.94
CA ARG A 708 -28.62 21.02 -4.40
C ARG A 708 -28.60 20.56 -2.94
N VAL A 709 -29.73 20.77 -2.28
CA VAL A 709 -29.95 20.21 -0.94
C VAL A 709 -30.42 18.78 -1.05
N THR A 710 -29.95 17.93 -0.14
CA THR A 710 -30.29 16.51 -0.06
C THR A 710 -30.42 16.02 1.39
N THR A 711 -30.96 14.82 1.58
CA THR A 711 -31.16 14.20 2.89
C THR A 711 -30.84 12.69 2.84
N ALA A 712 -30.70 12.07 4.01
CA ALA A 712 -30.49 10.64 4.16
C ALA A 712 -31.60 9.75 3.51
N ALA A 713 -32.77 10.30 3.21
CA ALA A 713 -33.87 9.54 2.61
C ALA A 713 -33.79 9.43 1.08
N GLU A 714 -32.83 10.12 0.47
CA GLU A 714 -32.66 10.13 -0.99
C GLU A 714 -31.72 9.05 -1.48
N THR A 715 -31.91 8.67 -2.75
CA THR A 715 -30.97 7.88 -3.52
C THR A 715 -30.58 8.68 -4.77
N ILE A 716 -29.30 8.82 -5.04
CA ILE A 716 -28.78 9.47 -6.23
C ILE A 716 -28.54 8.40 -7.30
N GLU A 717 -29.07 8.63 -8.51
CA GLU A 717 -28.74 7.83 -9.68
C GLU A 717 -27.45 8.40 -10.32
N ALA A 718 -26.30 7.78 -10.04
CA ALA A 718 -25.00 8.15 -10.63
C ALA A 718 -24.91 7.62 -12.06
N GLY A 719 -25.35 8.41 -13.02
CA GLY A 719 -25.24 8.10 -14.45
C GLY A 719 -23.87 8.49 -14.98
N MET A 720 -23.15 7.55 -15.60
CA MET A 720 -21.79 7.70 -16.08
C MET A 720 -21.69 7.31 -17.56
N ALA A 721 -20.90 8.06 -18.33
CA ALA A 721 -20.45 7.66 -19.65
C ALA A 721 -19.56 6.40 -19.57
N GLY A 722 -19.20 5.81 -20.72
CA GLY A 722 -18.15 4.79 -20.75
C GLY A 722 -16.81 5.39 -20.25
N ALA A 723 -16.09 4.70 -19.39
CA ALA A 723 -14.90 5.20 -18.70
C ALA A 723 -15.18 6.45 -17.81
N GLY A 724 -16.43 6.64 -17.42
CA GLY A 724 -16.92 7.83 -16.74
C GLY A 724 -16.87 7.74 -15.22
N GLY A 725 -17.26 8.87 -14.60
CA GLY A 725 -17.27 9.00 -13.15
C GLY A 725 -18.34 9.93 -12.62
N TYR A 726 -18.47 9.92 -11.29
CA TYR A 726 -19.42 10.68 -10.53
C TYR A 726 -18.82 10.95 -9.14
N ALA A 727 -18.54 12.20 -8.82
CA ALA A 727 -17.98 12.61 -7.54
C ALA A 727 -18.97 13.51 -6.79
N ILE A 728 -19.09 13.32 -5.47
CA ILE A 728 -20.01 14.11 -4.64
C ILE A 728 -19.29 14.55 -3.36
N ARG A 729 -19.41 15.80 -2.99
CA ARG A 729 -19.14 16.33 -1.66
C ARG A 729 -20.46 16.66 -0.97
N LEU A 730 -20.67 16.22 0.26
CA LEU A 730 -21.86 16.40 1.06
C LEU A 730 -21.50 17.16 2.33
N VAL A 731 -21.90 18.41 2.40
CA VAL A 731 -21.61 19.33 3.51
C VAL A 731 -22.86 19.50 4.36
N PRO A 732 -22.80 19.20 5.67
CA PRO A 732 -23.96 19.34 6.52
C PRO A 732 -24.39 20.80 6.69
N ARG A 733 -25.71 21.05 6.69
CA ARG A 733 -26.29 22.36 6.90
C ARG A 733 -26.51 22.68 8.37
N ASP A 734 -26.31 23.93 8.74
CA ASP A 734 -26.66 24.43 10.06
C ASP A 734 -28.16 24.75 10.16
N ASP A 735 -28.78 24.58 11.33
CA ASP A 735 -30.17 24.88 11.59
C ASP A 735 -30.48 26.32 11.24
N GLY A 736 -31.38 26.57 10.26
CA GLY A 736 -31.89 27.87 9.90
C GLY A 736 -31.22 28.56 8.70
N GLN A 737 -30.47 27.82 7.91
CA GLN A 737 -30.01 28.30 6.60
C GLN A 737 -31.15 28.37 5.60
N ASP A 738 -31.08 29.35 4.67
CA ASP A 738 -32.06 29.52 3.57
C ASP A 738 -32.02 28.30 2.62
N ASP A 739 -33.13 28.05 1.89
CA ASP A 739 -33.31 26.89 0.98
C ASP A 739 -32.34 26.83 -0.24
N GLU A 740 -31.47 27.83 -0.43
CA GLU A 740 -30.47 27.82 -1.49
C GLU A 740 -29.15 27.21 -0.98
N PRO A 741 -28.50 26.33 -1.78
CA PRO A 741 -27.17 25.79 -1.46
C PRO A 741 -26.14 26.93 -1.36
N ARG A 742 -25.13 26.76 -0.53
CA ARG A 742 -24.04 27.74 -0.41
C ARG A 742 -23.39 27.91 -1.80
N GLY A 743 -23.25 29.17 -2.22
CA GLY A 743 -22.39 29.51 -3.35
C GLY A 743 -20.93 29.22 -3.02
N PRO A 744 -20.04 29.30 -4.00
CA PRO A 744 -18.60 29.22 -3.72
C PRO A 744 -18.24 30.23 -2.62
N PRO A 745 -17.24 29.93 -1.75
CA PRO A 745 -16.82 30.90 -0.76
C PRO A 745 -16.50 32.22 -1.45
N GLU A 746 -17.10 33.31 -0.96
CA GLU A 746 -16.78 34.65 -1.47
C GLU A 746 -15.29 34.87 -1.27
N GLU A 747 -14.55 35.13 -2.36
CA GLU A 747 -13.16 35.52 -2.31
C GLU A 747 -12.99 36.62 -1.24
N THR A 748 -12.28 36.30 -0.16
CA THR A 748 -11.95 37.31 0.84
C THR A 748 -10.98 38.29 0.16
N PRO A 749 -11.35 39.57 -0.07
CA PRO A 749 -10.43 40.46 -0.75
C PRO A 749 -9.14 40.57 0.05
N SER A 750 -8.03 40.18 -0.52
CA SER A 750 -6.72 40.37 0.07
C SER A 750 -6.54 41.87 0.34
N THR A 751 -6.62 42.27 1.59
CA THR A 751 -6.31 43.64 2.03
C THR A 751 -4.80 43.84 2.00
N LEU A 752 -4.21 43.87 0.83
CA LEU A 752 -2.91 44.53 0.62
C LEU A 752 -3.15 46.02 0.80
N ALA A 753 -2.89 46.49 2.00
CA ALA A 753 -2.90 47.91 2.35
C ALA A 753 -1.88 48.66 1.46
N ASP A 754 -2.44 49.46 0.57
CA ASP A 754 -1.72 50.42 -0.26
C ASP A 754 -1.08 51.48 0.66
N GLY A 755 0.14 51.24 1.07
CA GLY A 755 0.98 52.10 1.91
C GLY A 755 1.91 53.01 1.10
N ARG A 756 1.40 53.73 0.11
CA ARG A 756 2.12 54.89 -0.42
C ARG A 756 1.65 56.13 0.33
N GLN A 757 2.49 56.60 1.24
CA GLN A 757 2.51 58.01 1.58
C GLN A 757 3.93 58.56 1.33
N SER A 758 3.88 59.55 0.48
CA SER A 758 4.92 60.54 0.13
C SER A 758 5.63 61.13 1.36
N GLU A 759 6.96 61.09 1.41
CA GLU A 759 7.83 62.28 1.42
C GLU A 759 9.28 61.86 1.20
#